data_931457a8c9e98a25817e42823bb540ef
#
_entry.id   931457a8c9e98a25817e42823bb540ef
#
_cell.length_a   1.000
_cell.length_b   1.000
_cell.length_c   1.000
_cell.angle_alpha   90.00
_cell.angle_beta   90.00
_cell.angle_gamma   90.00
#
_symmetry.space_group_name_H-M   'P 1'
#
loop_
_entity.id
_entity.type
_entity.pdbx_description
1 polymer ?
#
loop_
_entity_poly.entity_id
_entity_poly.type
_entity_poly.pdbx_seq_one_letter_code
_entity_poly.pdbx_strand_id
1 'polypeptide(L)'
;MTNPKKKISKSSKSSEYSAKHIQVLEGLEPVRKRPGMYIGSTDVIGLHETLREIIDNAVDEALAGHAKNVWIFLNKDSSATVVDDGRGIPVDIMPQFKKSALEIVMTKLHAGGKFGGSAYKISGGLHGVGSSVVNALSEWMWIEVRRDGKIYRQEYKRGVPTTTVKEVKESNFQFSIFNFQLKNGTTATFLPDKQIFSTIEFDFDTIKKAIRERAYLVPNLYFHLFDLRNEEAKEVHYYFEGGIKSLVEKINENKGPLHDAIFIKKLDGDVEVEIALQYNNAYAENVESYVNVINTINGGTHLTGFRMALTRAVNDYGKKTGSFKNDDDAITGDDTREGLTAVVFIKMPQDRIQFEGQTKGKLGNAEIQPLVQQIAKEGLATYFEENPSDGRRILEKVYLAAKARLAAKAAKEAILRKGALEGSSLPGKLWDCQERDPSLCEIYLVEGDSAAGTAKSGRDRKFQAILPIGGKILNTERARLDKIIEFEELKNLIIALGMGIGETINFEKLRYHRVILMTDADVDGEHIETLLLTFFFRHLPDIVKKGFLYVAQPPLYKIQVGKEIKYAYSDDEKDETMKKMTDGKKVTPNIQRYKGLGEMNADQLWDTTMNPANRILKQVTIDDLEEADATFTMLMGDEVPPRKHFIQSNAKQANLDV
;
A
#
# COMPACT_ATOMS: atom_id res chain seq x y z
N MET A 1 46.55 -64.24 10.27
CA MET A 1 45.16 -63.85 9.98
C MET A 1 45.13 -62.35 9.73
N THR A 2 45.03 -62.00 8.47
CA THR A 2 45.25 -60.65 7.94
C THR A 2 43.98 -59.84 7.93
N ASN A 3 44.02 -58.63 8.51
CA ASN A 3 42.93 -57.68 8.60
C ASN A 3 42.81 -56.87 7.31
N PRO A 4 41.69 -56.71 6.62
CA PRO A 4 41.57 -55.91 5.40
C PRO A 4 41.39 -54.44 5.74
N LYS A 5 42.29 -53.60 5.21
CA LYS A 5 42.21 -52.13 5.26
C LYS A 5 40.99 -51.66 4.47
N LYS A 6 40.04 -50.98 5.13
CA LYS A 6 38.98 -50.17 4.51
C LYS A 6 39.59 -49.01 3.73
N LYS A 7 39.39 -48.98 2.42
CA LYS A 7 39.67 -47.82 1.57
C LYS A 7 38.67 -46.70 1.92
N ILE A 8 39.19 -45.60 2.44
CA ILE A 8 38.47 -44.36 2.59
C ILE A 8 38.32 -43.74 1.21
N SER A 9 37.08 -43.61 0.73
CA SER A 9 36.76 -42.93 -0.51
C SER A 9 37.14 -41.43 -0.38
N LYS A 10 37.91 -40.93 -1.34
CA LYS A 10 38.28 -39.52 -1.45
C LYS A 10 36.99 -38.69 -1.57
N SER A 11 36.79 -37.79 -0.60
CA SER A 11 35.76 -36.74 -0.61
C SER A 11 35.88 -35.89 -1.87
N SER A 12 34.72 -35.55 -2.42
CA SER A 12 34.53 -34.59 -3.52
C SER A 12 35.35 -33.31 -3.29
N LYS A 13 36.19 -32.95 -4.27
CA LYS A 13 36.85 -31.64 -4.31
C LYS A 13 35.77 -30.57 -4.21
N SER A 14 35.72 -29.81 -3.11
CA SER A 14 35.04 -28.54 -3.08
C SER A 14 35.60 -27.69 -4.21
N SER A 15 34.77 -27.18 -5.09
CA SER A 15 35.15 -26.25 -6.13
C SER A 15 35.75 -25.00 -5.46
N GLU A 16 37.07 -24.87 -5.55
CA GLU A 16 37.76 -23.69 -5.05
C GLU A 16 37.19 -22.44 -5.73
N TYR A 17 36.63 -21.50 -4.93
CA TYR A 17 36.14 -20.21 -5.43
C TYR A 17 37.33 -19.45 -6.03
N SER A 18 37.30 -19.20 -7.31
CA SER A 18 38.39 -18.57 -8.07
C SER A 18 37.85 -17.44 -8.95
N ALA A 19 38.73 -16.58 -9.46
CA ALA A 19 38.37 -15.46 -10.35
C ALA A 19 37.53 -15.91 -11.57
N LYS A 20 37.61 -17.17 -11.97
CA LYS A 20 36.79 -17.76 -13.06
C LYS A 20 35.28 -17.81 -12.73
N HIS A 21 34.92 -17.73 -11.46
CA HIS A 21 33.54 -17.74 -11.00
C HIS A 21 32.94 -16.32 -10.88
N ILE A 22 33.76 -15.27 -11.10
CA ILE A 22 33.32 -13.88 -11.11
C ILE A 22 32.84 -13.54 -12.51
N GLN A 23 31.54 -13.27 -12.67
CA GLN A 23 30.96 -12.79 -13.93
C GLN A 23 30.73 -11.29 -13.83
N VAL A 24 31.25 -10.54 -14.78
CA VAL A 24 30.94 -9.12 -14.96
C VAL A 24 29.85 -9.02 -16.04
N LEU A 25 28.74 -8.40 -15.70
CA LEU A 25 27.62 -8.18 -16.62
C LEU A 25 27.68 -6.73 -17.11
N GLU A 26 27.54 -6.53 -18.43
CA GLU A 26 27.58 -5.21 -19.05
C GLU A 26 26.20 -4.77 -19.58
N GLY A 27 26.01 -3.47 -19.76
CA GLY A 27 24.80 -2.89 -20.36
C GLY A 27 23.53 -3.16 -19.55
N LEU A 28 22.52 -3.72 -20.20
CA LEU A 28 21.20 -4.04 -19.58
C LEU A 28 21.05 -5.54 -19.21
N GLU A 29 22.07 -6.34 -19.40
CA GLU A 29 22.05 -7.77 -19.03
C GLU A 29 21.82 -8.01 -17.52
N PRO A 30 22.39 -7.19 -16.59
CA PRO A 30 22.11 -7.30 -15.16
C PRO A 30 20.63 -7.15 -14.82
N VAL A 31 19.92 -6.27 -15.52
CA VAL A 31 18.48 -6.03 -15.34
C VAL A 31 17.68 -7.28 -15.67
N ARG A 32 17.97 -7.92 -16.80
CA ARG A 32 17.29 -9.14 -17.24
C ARG A 32 17.59 -10.34 -16.35
N LYS A 33 18.82 -10.45 -15.81
CA LYS A 33 19.22 -11.55 -14.91
C LYS A 33 18.63 -11.40 -13.50
N ARG A 34 18.44 -10.18 -13.01
CA ARG A 34 17.93 -9.90 -11.67
C ARG A 34 16.89 -8.77 -11.69
N PRO A 35 15.75 -8.96 -12.36
CA PRO A 35 14.74 -7.91 -12.51
C PRO A 35 14.20 -7.41 -11.16
N GLY A 36 14.06 -8.30 -10.17
CA GLY A 36 13.59 -7.93 -8.84
C GLY A 36 14.42 -6.86 -8.12
N MET A 37 15.69 -6.65 -8.49
CA MET A 37 16.51 -5.56 -7.95
C MET A 37 16.04 -4.18 -8.44
N TYR A 38 15.33 -4.10 -9.58
CA TYR A 38 14.92 -2.86 -10.23
C TYR A 38 13.42 -2.59 -10.10
N ILE A 39 12.58 -3.65 -10.16
CA ILE A 39 11.13 -3.56 -10.16
C ILE A 39 10.47 -4.32 -8.99
N GLY A 40 11.26 -4.76 -8.01
CA GLY A 40 10.79 -5.45 -6.79
C GLY A 40 10.43 -6.92 -7.00
N SER A 41 9.61 -7.25 -7.98
CA SER A 41 9.18 -8.62 -8.29
C SER A 41 9.02 -8.84 -9.80
N THR A 42 8.67 -10.07 -10.21
CA THR A 42 8.34 -10.41 -11.61
C THR A 42 6.90 -10.90 -11.76
N ASP A 43 6.08 -10.67 -10.76
CA ASP A 43 4.65 -10.90 -10.76
C ASP A 43 3.88 -9.66 -11.28
N VAL A 44 2.57 -9.62 -11.03
CA VAL A 44 1.68 -8.48 -11.37
C VAL A 44 2.21 -7.16 -10.81
N ILE A 45 2.78 -7.14 -9.59
CA ILE A 45 3.27 -5.91 -8.96
C ILE A 45 4.45 -5.34 -9.76
N GLY A 46 5.45 -6.18 -10.06
CA GLY A 46 6.60 -5.77 -10.88
C GLY A 46 6.21 -5.39 -12.31
N LEU A 47 5.18 -6.04 -12.87
CA LEU A 47 4.63 -5.65 -14.17
C LEU A 47 4.09 -4.21 -14.15
N HIS A 48 3.27 -3.86 -13.15
CA HIS A 48 2.74 -2.50 -13.01
C HIS A 48 3.84 -1.48 -12.73
N GLU A 49 4.91 -1.88 -12.04
CA GLU A 49 6.07 -0.99 -11.81
C GLU A 49 6.73 -0.56 -13.12
N THR A 50 6.79 -1.45 -14.14
CA THR A 50 7.32 -1.05 -15.46
C THR A 50 6.47 0.04 -16.13
N LEU A 51 5.15 -0.05 -16.05
CA LEU A 51 4.26 0.97 -16.60
C LEU A 51 4.36 2.27 -15.79
N ARG A 52 4.47 2.15 -14.46
CA ARG A 52 4.66 3.29 -13.57
C ARG A 52 5.90 4.10 -13.93
N GLU A 53 7.03 3.46 -14.19
CA GLU A 53 8.27 4.15 -14.57
C GLU A 53 8.11 4.99 -15.84
N ILE A 54 7.32 4.54 -16.81
CA ILE A 54 7.05 5.33 -18.02
C ILE A 54 6.05 6.47 -17.74
N ILE A 55 5.02 6.23 -16.94
CA ILE A 55 4.08 7.28 -16.51
C ILE A 55 4.81 8.35 -15.72
N ASP A 56 5.70 7.99 -14.80
CA ASP A 56 6.45 8.93 -13.97
C ASP A 56 7.39 9.80 -14.79
N ASN A 57 7.91 9.31 -15.92
CA ASN A 57 8.66 10.18 -16.85
C ASN A 57 7.77 11.25 -17.52
N ALA A 58 6.53 10.93 -17.86
CA ALA A 58 5.55 11.88 -18.36
C ALA A 58 5.14 12.89 -17.27
N VAL A 59 4.97 12.42 -16.04
CA VAL A 59 4.69 13.27 -14.86
C VAL A 59 5.85 14.23 -14.60
N ASP A 60 7.10 13.81 -14.75
CA ASP A 60 8.28 14.67 -14.58
C ASP A 60 8.30 15.83 -15.62
N GLU A 61 7.83 15.61 -16.85
CA GLU A 61 7.63 16.69 -17.82
C GLU A 61 6.56 17.69 -17.35
N ALA A 62 5.51 17.22 -16.70
CA ALA A 62 4.47 18.09 -16.14
C ALA A 62 4.99 18.86 -14.91
N LEU A 63 5.74 18.22 -14.01
CA LEU A 63 6.38 18.89 -12.87
C LEU A 63 7.39 19.96 -13.31
N ALA A 64 8.04 19.74 -14.46
CA ALA A 64 8.90 20.74 -15.10
C ALA A 64 8.11 21.84 -15.85
N GLY A 65 6.78 21.78 -15.87
CA GLY A 65 5.89 22.76 -16.49
C GLY A 65 5.73 22.63 -18.00
N HIS A 66 6.10 21.50 -18.59
CA HIS A 66 6.13 21.29 -20.03
C HIS A 66 5.02 20.39 -20.57
N ALA A 67 4.46 19.49 -19.77
CA ALA A 67 3.33 18.65 -20.14
C ALA A 67 2.05 19.07 -19.43
N LYS A 68 0.91 18.90 -20.09
CA LYS A 68 -0.43 19.13 -19.55
C LYS A 68 -1.33 17.91 -19.66
N ASN A 69 -0.95 16.95 -20.49
CA ASN A 69 -1.73 15.74 -20.73
C ASN A 69 -0.83 14.52 -20.75
N VAL A 70 -1.32 13.45 -20.14
CA VAL A 70 -0.73 12.11 -20.20
C VAL A 70 -1.82 11.13 -20.61
N TRP A 71 -1.60 10.40 -21.70
CA TRP A 71 -2.51 9.35 -22.17
C TRP A 71 -1.85 8.00 -21.98
N ILE A 72 -2.61 7.05 -21.44
CA ILE A 72 -2.19 5.67 -21.18
C ILE A 72 -3.17 4.75 -21.91
N PHE A 73 -2.64 3.83 -22.69
CA PHE A 73 -3.42 2.87 -23.45
C PHE A 73 -2.99 1.44 -23.12
N LEU A 74 -3.93 0.58 -22.77
CA LEU A 74 -3.75 -0.86 -22.68
C LEU A 74 -4.22 -1.47 -24.00
N ASN A 75 -3.30 -1.97 -24.80
CA ASN A 75 -3.56 -2.40 -26.17
C ASN A 75 -4.02 -3.87 -26.25
N LYS A 76 -4.70 -4.25 -27.35
CA LYS A 76 -5.22 -5.61 -27.61
C LYS A 76 -4.15 -6.70 -27.58
N ASP A 77 -2.91 -6.37 -27.92
CA ASP A 77 -1.78 -7.29 -27.96
C ASP A 77 -1.06 -7.43 -26.60
N SER A 78 -1.67 -6.91 -25.52
CA SER A 78 -1.10 -6.82 -24.15
C SER A 78 0.08 -5.86 -24.04
N SER A 79 0.36 -5.04 -25.05
CA SER A 79 1.31 -3.92 -24.92
C SER A 79 0.66 -2.73 -24.20
N ALA A 80 1.49 -1.87 -23.62
CA ALA A 80 1.07 -0.60 -23.04
C ALA A 80 1.71 0.56 -23.79
N THR A 81 0.96 1.65 -23.96
CA THR A 81 1.42 2.89 -24.56
C THR A 81 1.20 4.03 -23.59
N VAL A 82 2.23 4.85 -23.38
CA VAL A 82 2.14 6.11 -22.64
C VAL A 82 2.56 7.24 -23.56
N VAL A 83 1.78 8.32 -23.57
CA VAL A 83 2.00 9.50 -24.38
C VAL A 83 1.97 10.71 -23.49
N ASP A 84 2.91 11.63 -23.66
CA ASP A 84 2.90 12.97 -23.07
C ASP A 84 2.97 14.06 -24.14
N ASP A 85 2.51 15.25 -23.80
CA ASP A 85 2.62 16.46 -24.63
C ASP A 85 3.77 17.37 -24.17
N GLY A 86 4.81 16.79 -23.55
CA GLY A 86 5.99 17.48 -23.07
C GLY A 86 6.95 17.90 -24.17
N ARG A 87 8.22 18.15 -23.81
CA ARG A 87 9.26 18.61 -24.73
C ARG A 87 9.73 17.56 -25.74
N GLY A 88 9.49 16.28 -25.41
CA GLY A 88 10.10 15.14 -26.09
C GLY A 88 11.58 14.91 -25.72
N ILE A 89 11.98 13.65 -25.64
CA ILE A 89 13.39 13.27 -25.35
C ILE A 89 14.32 13.85 -26.42
N PRO A 90 15.49 14.44 -26.06
CA PRO A 90 16.46 14.89 -27.05
C PRO A 90 16.92 13.78 -27.97
N VAL A 91 17.02 14.08 -29.29
CA VAL A 91 17.44 13.12 -30.33
C VAL A 91 18.82 13.43 -30.88
N ASP A 92 19.42 14.52 -30.46
CA ASP A 92 20.75 14.98 -30.92
C ASP A 92 21.82 13.94 -30.60
N ILE A 93 22.87 13.91 -31.44
CA ILE A 93 24.02 13.00 -31.22
C ILE A 93 24.85 13.52 -30.05
N MET A 94 25.04 12.67 -29.04
CA MET A 94 25.94 12.94 -27.92
C MET A 94 27.41 12.69 -28.38
N PRO A 95 28.28 13.73 -28.40
CA PRO A 95 29.64 13.60 -28.95
C PRO A 95 30.47 12.48 -28.28
N GLN A 96 30.29 12.30 -26.95
CA GLN A 96 31.03 11.31 -26.15
C GLN A 96 30.73 9.86 -26.57
N PHE A 97 29.49 9.57 -27.00
CA PHE A 97 29.03 8.22 -27.29
C PHE A 97 28.82 7.97 -28.79
N LYS A 98 28.83 9.03 -29.60
CA LYS A 98 28.52 9.00 -31.06
C LYS A 98 27.15 8.34 -31.34
N LYS A 99 26.23 8.48 -30.41
CA LYS A 99 24.85 7.96 -30.43
C LYS A 99 23.88 9.05 -30.04
N SER A 100 22.62 8.90 -30.44
CA SER A 100 21.60 9.88 -30.06
C SER A 100 21.35 9.84 -28.53
N ALA A 101 20.94 10.96 -27.96
CA ALA A 101 20.58 11.04 -26.54
C ALA A 101 19.43 10.06 -26.21
N LEU A 102 18.45 9.92 -27.11
CA LEU A 102 17.37 8.93 -26.98
C LEU A 102 17.92 7.51 -26.83
N GLU A 103 18.86 7.09 -27.72
CA GLU A 103 19.44 5.75 -27.63
C GLU A 103 20.19 5.54 -26.31
N ILE A 104 20.92 6.55 -25.84
CA ILE A 104 21.66 6.48 -24.58
C ILE A 104 20.73 6.31 -23.39
N VAL A 105 19.66 7.12 -23.31
CA VAL A 105 18.65 7.05 -22.24
C VAL A 105 17.97 5.67 -22.19
N MET A 106 17.72 5.10 -23.37
CA MET A 106 17.02 3.82 -23.47
C MET A 106 17.92 2.58 -23.27
N THR A 107 19.26 2.72 -23.42
CA THR A 107 20.16 1.56 -23.43
C THR A 107 21.25 1.59 -22.35
N LYS A 108 21.37 2.67 -21.60
CA LYS A 108 22.34 2.76 -20.50
C LYS A 108 21.64 3.04 -19.17
N LEU A 109 22.07 2.33 -18.14
CA LEU A 109 21.69 2.64 -16.75
C LEU A 109 22.39 3.97 -16.35
N HIS A 110 21.73 4.70 -15.46
CA HIS A 110 22.23 5.98 -14.93
C HIS A 110 22.49 7.02 -16.04
N ALA A 111 21.64 7.02 -17.08
CA ALA A 111 21.66 8.01 -18.14
C ALA A 111 20.33 8.77 -18.18
N GLY A 112 20.41 10.09 -18.25
CA GLY A 112 19.20 10.94 -18.34
C GLY A 112 19.46 12.40 -18.01
N GLY A 113 18.55 13.29 -18.40
CA GLY A 113 18.62 14.72 -18.13
C GLY A 113 18.41 15.12 -16.66
N LYS A 114 18.12 14.14 -15.81
CA LYS A 114 17.81 14.36 -14.38
C LYS A 114 19.05 14.46 -13.50
N PHE A 115 20.24 14.06 -13.98
CA PHE A 115 21.51 14.15 -13.23
C PHE A 115 22.20 15.53 -13.27
N GLY A 116 21.81 16.41 -14.16
CA GLY A 116 22.52 17.68 -14.41
C GLY A 116 21.86 18.95 -13.83
N GLY A 117 20.78 18.85 -13.07
CA GLY A 117 20.17 19.95 -12.31
C GLY A 117 19.47 21.08 -13.11
N SER A 118 19.73 21.25 -14.40
CA SER A 118 19.19 22.39 -15.16
C SER A 118 17.86 22.10 -15.87
N ALA A 119 17.62 20.86 -16.28
CA ALA A 119 16.44 20.49 -17.06
C ALA A 119 15.23 20.05 -16.20
N TYR A 120 15.50 19.45 -15.03
CA TYR A 120 14.50 19.01 -14.07
C TYR A 120 14.96 19.37 -12.66
N LYS A 121 14.41 20.41 -12.07
CA LYS A 121 14.69 20.77 -10.67
C LYS A 121 14.00 19.81 -9.70
N ILE A 122 12.78 19.41 -10.03
CA ILE A 122 11.92 18.53 -9.24
C ILE A 122 11.56 17.35 -10.14
N SER A 123 11.75 16.12 -9.68
CA SER A 123 11.34 14.91 -10.40
C SER A 123 11.09 13.75 -9.42
N GLY A 124 10.20 12.83 -9.80
CA GLY A 124 9.95 11.57 -9.10
C GLY A 124 11.02 10.49 -9.37
N GLY A 125 11.59 10.52 -10.58
CA GLY A 125 12.63 9.57 -10.99
C GLY A 125 14.00 9.92 -10.43
N LEU A 126 14.54 9.11 -9.49
CA LEU A 126 15.80 9.42 -8.77
C LEU A 126 17.06 8.83 -9.39
N HIS A 127 16.95 7.71 -10.11
CA HIS A 127 18.12 6.90 -10.47
C HIS A 127 18.50 6.93 -11.94
N GLY A 128 17.65 7.53 -12.81
CA GLY A 128 17.88 7.56 -14.26
C GLY A 128 17.98 6.18 -14.90
N VAL A 129 17.20 5.23 -14.39
CA VAL A 129 17.22 3.84 -14.86
C VAL A 129 15.87 3.37 -15.41
N GLY A 130 14.76 4.04 -15.09
CA GLY A 130 13.40 3.57 -15.36
C GLY A 130 13.19 3.17 -16.82
N SER A 131 13.39 4.09 -17.76
CA SER A 131 13.17 3.80 -19.19
C SER A 131 14.07 2.66 -19.71
N SER A 132 15.33 2.62 -19.32
CA SER A 132 16.25 1.55 -19.74
C SER A 132 15.92 0.20 -19.10
N VAL A 133 15.41 0.19 -17.86
CA VAL A 133 14.89 -1.01 -17.18
C VAL A 133 13.66 -1.55 -17.90
N VAL A 134 12.68 -0.69 -18.21
CA VAL A 134 11.49 -1.11 -18.98
C VAL A 134 11.88 -1.66 -20.34
N ASN A 135 12.78 -1.00 -21.06
CA ASN A 135 13.31 -1.50 -22.33
C ASN A 135 13.95 -2.89 -22.18
N ALA A 136 14.79 -3.09 -21.16
CA ALA A 136 15.43 -4.38 -20.89
C ALA A 136 14.44 -5.51 -20.61
N LEU A 137 13.34 -5.21 -19.92
CA LEU A 137 12.31 -6.15 -19.48
C LEU A 137 11.16 -6.33 -20.50
N SER A 138 11.23 -5.62 -21.63
CA SER A 138 10.25 -5.73 -22.72
C SER A 138 10.73 -6.72 -23.79
N GLU A 139 9.81 -7.49 -24.36
CA GLU A 139 10.06 -8.31 -25.55
C GLU A 139 10.41 -7.40 -26.73
N TRP A 140 9.63 -6.34 -26.91
CA TRP A 140 9.92 -5.25 -27.82
C TRP A 140 9.42 -3.93 -27.22
N MET A 141 10.05 -2.85 -27.65
CA MET A 141 9.69 -1.50 -27.31
C MET A 141 9.99 -0.57 -28.48
N TRP A 142 9.17 0.46 -28.66
CA TRP A 142 9.50 1.56 -29.55
C TRP A 142 9.16 2.90 -28.89
N ILE A 143 9.97 3.89 -29.24
CA ILE A 143 9.81 5.28 -28.77
C ILE A 143 9.64 6.18 -29.99
N GLU A 144 8.62 7.01 -29.97
CA GLU A 144 8.48 8.15 -30.87
C GLU A 144 8.63 9.45 -30.09
N VAL A 145 9.43 10.32 -30.64
CA VAL A 145 9.63 11.67 -30.10
C VAL A 145 9.17 12.68 -31.15
N ARG A 146 8.24 13.55 -30.77
CA ARG A 146 7.84 14.71 -31.56
C ARG A 146 8.54 15.93 -31.03
N ARG A 147 9.35 16.55 -31.89
CA ARG A 147 10.15 17.69 -31.54
C ARG A 147 10.47 18.51 -32.78
N ASP A 148 10.35 19.83 -32.67
CA ASP A 148 10.68 20.78 -33.74
C ASP A 148 9.95 20.51 -35.09
N GLY A 149 8.69 20.06 -34.98
CA GLY A 149 7.84 19.73 -36.13
C GLY A 149 8.17 18.42 -36.83
N LYS A 150 9.04 17.58 -36.25
CA LYS A 150 9.49 16.30 -36.78
C LYS A 150 9.13 15.18 -35.84
N ILE A 151 9.01 13.98 -36.40
CA ILE A 151 8.79 12.74 -35.63
C ILE A 151 10.03 11.85 -35.78
N TYR A 152 10.62 11.50 -34.68
CA TYR A 152 11.76 10.59 -34.63
C TYR A 152 11.33 9.27 -33.97
N ARG A 153 11.81 8.14 -34.48
CA ARG A 153 11.52 6.81 -33.94
C ARG A 153 12.77 5.97 -33.77
N GLN A 154 12.79 5.18 -32.70
CA GLN A 154 13.73 4.10 -32.50
C GLN A 154 13.01 2.89 -31.91
N GLU A 155 13.43 1.70 -32.34
CA GLU A 155 12.86 0.41 -31.94
C GLU A 155 13.91 -0.44 -31.20
N TYR A 156 13.42 -1.23 -30.26
CA TYR A 156 14.26 -2.05 -29.39
C TYR A 156 13.66 -3.45 -29.24
N LYS A 157 14.54 -4.42 -28.99
CA LYS A 157 14.16 -5.77 -28.61
C LYS A 157 15.00 -6.21 -27.43
N ARG A 158 14.35 -6.48 -26.28
CA ARG A 158 15.01 -6.93 -25.04
C ARG A 158 16.19 -6.05 -24.63
N GLY A 159 15.97 -4.73 -24.68
CA GLY A 159 16.98 -3.73 -24.31
C GLY A 159 17.99 -3.39 -25.40
N VAL A 160 17.99 -4.09 -26.55
CA VAL A 160 18.93 -3.85 -27.65
C VAL A 160 18.24 -3.06 -28.77
N PRO A 161 18.82 -1.93 -29.25
CA PRO A 161 18.26 -1.20 -30.38
C PRO A 161 18.29 -2.05 -31.66
N THR A 162 17.14 -2.14 -32.32
CA THR A 162 17.00 -2.84 -33.62
C THR A 162 17.09 -1.90 -34.80
N THR A 163 16.89 -0.60 -34.54
CA THR A 163 17.04 0.47 -35.53
C THR A 163 17.90 1.61 -34.98
N THR A 164 18.41 2.46 -35.84
CA THR A 164 18.92 3.79 -35.42
C THR A 164 17.75 4.76 -35.26
N VAL A 165 17.96 5.87 -34.54
CA VAL A 165 16.99 6.97 -34.51
C VAL A 165 16.78 7.51 -35.92
N LYS A 166 15.55 7.50 -36.40
CA LYS A 166 15.20 7.96 -37.76
C LYS A 166 14.04 8.94 -37.72
N GLU A 167 14.09 9.94 -38.55
CA GLU A 167 12.96 10.80 -38.87
C GLU A 167 11.93 9.94 -39.66
N VAL A 168 10.66 9.96 -39.22
CA VAL A 168 9.55 9.27 -39.87
C VAL A 168 8.47 10.28 -40.25
N LYS A 169 7.74 10.00 -41.33
CA LYS A 169 6.69 10.89 -41.84
C LYS A 169 5.37 10.72 -41.10
N GLU A 170 5.11 9.53 -40.64
CA GLU A 170 3.88 9.15 -39.99
C GLU A 170 4.15 8.41 -38.65
N SER A 171 3.26 8.61 -37.70
CA SER A 171 3.31 7.93 -36.41
C SER A 171 2.81 6.49 -36.54
N ASN A 172 3.44 5.57 -35.80
CA ASN A 172 2.89 4.20 -35.60
C ASN A 172 1.64 4.22 -34.74
N PHE A 173 1.52 5.20 -33.86
CA PHE A 173 0.37 5.35 -33.01
C PHE A 173 -0.64 6.27 -33.68
N GLN A 174 -1.73 5.68 -34.13
CA GLN A 174 -2.80 6.44 -34.77
C GLN A 174 -3.74 6.98 -33.69
N PHE A 175 -3.66 8.27 -33.42
CA PHE A 175 -4.64 9.00 -32.59
C PHE A 175 -5.99 9.20 -33.33
N SER A 176 -6.27 8.43 -34.38
CA SER A 176 -7.44 8.57 -35.24
C SER A 176 -8.77 8.50 -34.51
N ILE A 177 -8.79 7.88 -33.32
CA ILE A 177 -9.99 7.82 -32.46
C ILE A 177 -10.27 9.19 -31.79
N PHE A 178 -9.27 10.08 -31.68
CA PHE A 178 -9.38 11.25 -30.81
C PHE A 178 -9.19 12.62 -31.52
N ASN A 179 -9.02 12.67 -32.84
CA ASN A 179 -8.76 13.90 -33.63
C ASN A 179 -7.67 14.81 -33.01
N PHE A 180 -6.66 14.22 -32.40
CA PHE A 180 -5.67 14.91 -31.60
C PHE A 180 -4.33 14.95 -32.31
N GLN A 181 -3.74 16.16 -32.49
CA GLN A 181 -2.42 16.35 -33.05
C GLN A 181 -1.45 16.79 -31.97
N LEU A 182 -0.51 15.91 -31.59
CA LEU A 182 0.62 16.26 -30.75
C LEU A 182 1.63 17.13 -31.53
N LYS A 183 1.93 18.33 -31.01
CA LYS A 183 3.00 19.18 -31.58
C LYS A 183 4.38 18.70 -31.12
N ASN A 184 4.54 18.48 -29.82
CA ASN A 184 5.74 17.94 -29.17
C ASN A 184 5.32 16.84 -28.18
N GLY A 185 6.25 16.02 -27.76
CA GLY A 185 6.02 15.01 -26.74
C GLY A 185 6.74 13.69 -27.00
N THR A 186 6.53 12.75 -26.10
CA THR A 186 7.05 11.39 -26.22
C THR A 186 5.92 10.39 -26.26
N THR A 187 6.02 9.39 -27.13
CA THR A 187 5.18 8.20 -27.14
C THR A 187 6.06 7.00 -26.90
N ALA A 188 5.80 6.26 -25.82
CA ALA A 188 6.49 5.03 -25.49
C ALA A 188 5.52 3.86 -25.50
N THR A 189 5.77 2.86 -26.35
CA THR A 189 5.00 1.62 -26.40
C THR A 189 5.90 0.43 -26.14
N PHE A 190 5.47 -0.47 -25.29
CA PHE A 190 6.25 -1.63 -24.93
C PHE A 190 5.36 -2.86 -24.67
N LEU A 191 5.88 -4.03 -25.01
CA LEU A 191 5.30 -5.33 -24.66
C LEU A 191 6.19 -5.99 -23.61
N PRO A 192 5.70 -6.25 -22.39
CA PRO A 192 6.45 -6.97 -21.37
C PRO A 192 6.90 -8.36 -21.85
N ASP A 193 8.13 -8.77 -21.47
CA ASP A 193 8.68 -10.06 -21.92
C ASP A 193 8.14 -11.22 -21.08
N LYS A 194 7.37 -12.13 -21.72
CA LYS A 194 6.85 -13.38 -21.10
C LYS A 194 7.93 -14.30 -20.52
N GLN A 195 9.20 -14.11 -20.90
CA GLN A 195 10.31 -14.85 -20.31
C GLN A 195 10.73 -14.32 -18.92
N ILE A 196 10.27 -13.13 -18.57
CA ILE A 196 10.59 -12.46 -17.30
C ILE A 196 9.38 -12.48 -16.37
N PHE A 197 8.21 -12.06 -16.89
CA PHE A 197 7.01 -11.88 -16.08
C PHE A 197 6.14 -13.14 -16.06
N SER A 198 5.59 -13.46 -14.89
CA SER A 198 4.62 -14.54 -14.72
C SER A 198 3.29 -14.26 -15.43
N THR A 199 2.95 -12.99 -15.59
CA THR A 199 1.84 -12.48 -16.39
C THR A 199 2.26 -11.22 -17.12
N ILE A 200 1.63 -10.93 -18.27
CA ILE A 200 1.80 -9.67 -19.00
C ILE A 200 0.49 -8.88 -19.11
N GLU A 201 -0.51 -9.29 -18.34
CA GLU A 201 -1.80 -8.62 -18.33
C GLU A 201 -1.84 -7.54 -17.26
N PHE A 202 -1.99 -6.31 -17.70
CA PHE A 202 -2.14 -5.16 -16.83
C PHE A 202 -3.53 -5.12 -16.20
N ASP A 203 -3.61 -4.88 -14.90
CA ASP A 203 -4.87 -4.65 -14.21
C ASP A 203 -5.29 -3.17 -14.35
N PHE A 204 -6.48 -2.96 -14.91
CA PHE A 204 -7.01 -1.62 -15.19
C PHE A 204 -7.26 -0.82 -13.92
N ASP A 205 -7.82 -1.46 -12.88
CA ASP A 205 -8.19 -0.77 -11.65
C ASP A 205 -6.95 -0.36 -10.85
N THR A 206 -5.92 -1.17 -10.84
CA THR A 206 -4.61 -0.81 -10.25
C THR A 206 -4.00 0.42 -10.92
N ILE A 207 -4.02 0.48 -12.26
CA ILE A 207 -3.50 1.63 -12.99
C ILE A 207 -4.36 2.87 -12.75
N LYS A 208 -5.68 2.71 -12.78
CA LYS A 208 -6.65 3.76 -12.50
C LYS A 208 -6.40 4.41 -11.13
N LYS A 209 -6.15 3.59 -10.09
CA LYS A 209 -5.80 4.09 -8.75
C LYS A 209 -4.49 4.88 -8.77
N ALA A 210 -3.45 4.32 -9.38
CA ALA A 210 -2.13 4.95 -9.44
C ALA A 210 -2.13 6.30 -10.17
N ILE A 211 -2.88 6.45 -11.26
CA ILE A 211 -2.97 7.73 -11.98
C ILE A 211 -3.87 8.75 -11.26
N ARG A 212 -4.92 8.30 -10.55
CA ARG A 212 -5.76 9.18 -9.73
C ARG A 212 -4.95 9.84 -8.61
N GLU A 213 -4.13 9.07 -7.90
CA GLU A 213 -3.22 9.58 -6.88
C GLU A 213 -2.28 10.65 -7.46
N ARG A 214 -1.65 10.37 -8.61
CA ARG A 214 -0.78 11.34 -9.29
C ARG A 214 -1.50 12.60 -9.74
N ALA A 215 -2.76 12.47 -10.15
CA ALA A 215 -3.57 13.62 -10.56
C ALA A 215 -3.82 14.61 -9.41
N TYR A 216 -3.94 14.13 -8.17
CA TYR A 216 -4.00 14.99 -6.98
C TYR A 216 -2.65 15.66 -6.66
N LEU A 217 -1.53 14.97 -6.90
CA LEU A 217 -0.20 15.50 -6.59
C LEU A 217 0.32 16.50 -7.63
N VAL A 218 -0.17 16.40 -8.86
CA VAL A 218 0.26 17.28 -9.97
C VAL A 218 -0.97 18.02 -10.52
N PRO A 219 -1.39 19.11 -9.85
CA PRO A 219 -2.52 19.92 -10.30
C PRO A 219 -2.25 20.46 -11.73
N ASN A 220 -3.32 20.61 -12.50
CA ASN A 220 -3.30 21.03 -13.91
C ASN A 220 -2.72 20.01 -14.90
N LEU A 221 -2.51 18.77 -14.50
CA LEU A 221 -2.19 17.66 -15.39
C LEU A 221 -3.44 16.80 -15.63
N TYR A 222 -3.79 16.60 -16.90
CA TYR A 222 -4.84 15.69 -17.32
C TYR A 222 -4.28 14.29 -17.52
N PHE A 223 -4.88 13.30 -16.88
CA PHE A 223 -4.63 11.88 -17.13
C PHE A 223 -5.80 11.27 -17.88
N HIS A 224 -5.48 10.48 -18.91
CA HIS A 224 -6.44 9.78 -19.74
C HIS A 224 -6.03 8.30 -19.81
N LEU A 225 -6.83 7.38 -19.28
CA LEU A 225 -6.57 5.95 -19.34
C LEU A 225 -7.61 5.28 -20.23
N PHE A 226 -7.14 4.49 -21.18
CA PHE A 226 -7.96 3.74 -22.13
C PHE A 226 -7.59 2.26 -22.09
N ASP A 227 -8.57 1.41 -21.85
CA ASP A 227 -8.44 -0.03 -22.00
C ASP A 227 -9.06 -0.45 -23.35
N LEU A 228 -8.20 -0.75 -24.30
CA LEU A 228 -8.58 -1.13 -25.68
C LEU A 228 -8.56 -2.65 -25.89
N ARG A 229 -8.37 -3.45 -24.85
CA ARG A 229 -8.23 -4.91 -24.94
C ARG A 229 -9.54 -5.59 -25.35
N ASN A 230 -10.68 -5.03 -24.95
CA ASN A 230 -12.02 -5.51 -25.27
C ASN A 230 -12.65 -4.74 -26.43
N GLU A 231 -13.76 -5.27 -26.99
CA GLU A 231 -14.51 -4.59 -28.06
C GLU A 231 -15.10 -3.26 -27.60
N GLU A 232 -15.62 -3.22 -26.36
CA GLU A 232 -16.02 -1.98 -25.69
C GLU A 232 -14.83 -1.42 -24.92
N ALA A 233 -14.30 -0.28 -25.39
CA ALA A 233 -13.23 0.42 -24.72
C ALA A 233 -13.73 0.97 -23.37
N LYS A 234 -12.94 0.73 -22.30
CA LYS A 234 -13.14 1.43 -21.04
C LYS A 234 -12.24 2.67 -21.00
N GLU A 235 -12.78 3.78 -20.55
CA GLU A 235 -12.00 5.01 -20.41
C GLU A 235 -12.25 5.68 -19.06
N VAL A 236 -11.23 6.35 -18.55
CA VAL A 236 -11.32 7.19 -17.36
C VAL A 236 -10.37 8.38 -17.47
N HIS A 237 -10.82 9.53 -16.96
CA HIS A 237 -10.07 10.78 -17.00
C HIS A 237 -9.99 11.38 -15.62
N TYR A 238 -8.80 11.90 -15.25
CA TYR A 238 -8.58 12.59 -13.99
C TYR A 238 -7.93 13.94 -14.20
N TYR A 239 -8.47 14.93 -13.50
CA TYR A 239 -7.94 16.28 -13.42
C TYR A 239 -8.41 16.91 -12.10
N PHE A 240 -7.49 17.35 -11.28
CA PHE A 240 -7.81 17.96 -9.99
C PHE A 240 -7.08 19.30 -9.85
N GLU A 241 -7.78 20.39 -10.14
CA GLU A 241 -7.22 21.75 -10.04
C GLU A 241 -6.80 22.09 -8.60
N GLY A 242 -7.58 21.67 -7.61
CA GLY A 242 -7.29 21.90 -6.20
C GLY A 242 -6.15 21.02 -5.64
N GLY A 243 -5.60 20.10 -6.42
CA GLY A 243 -4.47 19.26 -6.00
C GLY A 243 -4.75 18.49 -4.71
N ILE A 244 -3.79 18.50 -3.77
CA ILE A 244 -3.93 17.79 -2.48
C ILE A 244 -5.07 18.32 -1.59
N LYS A 245 -5.53 19.56 -1.80
CA LYS A 245 -6.73 20.08 -1.13
C LYS A 245 -7.95 19.28 -1.54
N SER A 246 -8.12 19.04 -2.84
CA SER A 246 -9.21 18.22 -3.38
C SER A 246 -9.14 16.77 -2.90
N LEU A 247 -7.95 16.22 -2.67
CA LEU A 247 -7.78 14.88 -2.08
C LEU A 247 -8.33 14.84 -0.65
N VAL A 248 -7.95 15.80 0.19
CA VAL A 248 -8.45 15.89 1.58
C VAL A 248 -9.97 16.05 1.62
N GLU A 249 -10.53 16.92 0.77
CA GLU A 249 -11.97 17.13 0.64
C GLU A 249 -12.68 15.84 0.22
N LYS A 250 -12.12 15.10 -0.73
CA LYS A 250 -12.67 13.82 -1.21
C LYS A 250 -12.65 12.74 -0.13
N ILE A 251 -11.55 12.61 0.61
CA ILE A 251 -11.45 11.65 1.73
C ILE A 251 -12.51 11.94 2.80
N ASN A 252 -12.89 13.20 2.99
CA ASN A 252 -13.82 13.64 4.02
C ASN A 252 -15.28 13.83 3.55
N GLU A 253 -15.57 13.58 2.27
CA GLU A 253 -16.88 13.84 1.67
C GLU A 253 -18.07 13.28 2.49
N ASN A 254 -17.88 12.09 3.10
CA ASN A 254 -18.93 11.42 3.88
C ASN A 254 -18.60 11.29 5.37
N LYS A 255 -17.67 12.12 5.92
CA LYS A 255 -17.24 12.03 7.33
C LYS A 255 -17.68 13.20 8.20
N GLY A 256 -18.56 14.04 7.69
CA GLY A 256 -19.02 15.26 8.40
C GLY A 256 -17.85 16.21 8.69
N PRO A 257 -17.28 16.86 7.66
CA PRO A 257 -16.18 17.79 7.84
C PRO A 257 -16.61 18.96 8.73
N LEU A 258 -15.72 19.39 9.63
CA LEU A 258 -16.00 20.45 10.61
C LEU A 258 -15.75 21.84 10.04
N HIS A 259 -14.96 21.97 9.00
CA HIS A 259 -14.58 23.22 8.35
C HIS A 259 -14.14 22.95 6.90
N ASP A 260 -13.93 23.99 6.11
CA ASP A 260 -13.34 23.86 4.78
C ASP A 260 -11.88 23.39 4.87
N ALA A 261 -11.41 22.67 3.87
CA ALA A 261 -10.04 22.17 3.88
C ALA A 261 -9.04 23.34 3.92
N ILE A 262 -8.18 23.34 4.93
CA ILE A 262 -7.07 24.29 5.09
C ILE A 262 -5.99 23.93 4.08
N PHE A 263 -5.50 24.90 3.32
CA PHE A 263 -4.41 24.70 2.40
C PHE A 263 -3.29 25.70 2.65
N ILE A 264 -2.09 25.19 2.90
CA ILE A 264 -0.89 25.99 3.18
C ILE A 264 0.12 25.65 2.08
N LYS A 265 0.60 26.69 1.36
CA LYS A 265 1.64 26.53 0.34
C LYS A 265 2.69 27.61 0.53
N LYS A 266 3.95 27.20 0.62
CA LYS A 266 5.09 28.14 0.73
C LYS A 266 6.32 27.57 0.04
N LEU A 267 6.99 28.42 -0.71
CA LEU A 267 8.31 28.15 -1.27
C LEU A 267 9.36 28.80 -0.36
N ASP A 268 10.32 28.03 0.10
CA ASP A 268 11.47 28.50 0.87
C ASP A 268 12.77 28.01 0.21
N GLY A 269 13.52 28.95 -0.36
CA GLY A 269 14.63 28.61 -1.23
C GLY A 269 14.19 27.81 -2.46
N ASP A 270 14.58 26.56 -2.51
CA ASP A 270 14.25 25.62 -3.59
C ASP A 270 13.34 24.46 -3.13
N VAL A 271 12.82 24.56 -1.90
CA VAL A 271 11.88 23.58 -1.33
C VAL A 271 10.48 24.18 -1.28
N GLU A 272 9.53 23.59 -1.98
CA GLU A 272 8.11 23.92 -1.88
C GLU A 272 7.43 22.96 -0.91
N VAL A 273 6.71 23.53 0.07
CA VAL A 273 5.92 22.81 1.05
C VAL A 273 4.46 23.07 0.76
N GLU A 274 3.69 22.04 0.51
CA GLU A 274 2.23 22.07 0.42
C GLU A 274 1.64 21.20 1.52
N ILE A 275 0.67 21.71 2.26
CA ILE A 275 -0.04 20.98 3.31
C ILE A 275 -1.53 21.25 3.13
N ALA A 276 -2.30 20.19 3.03
CA ALA A 276 -3.76 20.25 3.10
C ALA A 276 -4.24 19.48 4.32
N LEU A 277 -5.18 20.03 5.09
CA LEU A 277 -5.75 19.34 6.24
C LEU A 277 -7.19 19.75 6.50
N GLN A 278 -7.96 18.84 7.09
CA GLN A 278 -9.35 19.05 7.47
C GLN A 278 -9.70 18.12 8.64
N TYR A 279 -10.41 18.64 9.64
CA TYR A 279 -10.98 17.84 10.71
C TYR A 279 -12.40 17.39 10.36
N ASN A 280 -12.75 16.22 10.83
CA ASN A 280 -14.06 15.61 10.64
C ASN A 280 -14.60 14.97 11.94
N ASN A 281 -15.81 14.42 11.90
CA ASN A 281 -16.45 13.82 13.06
C ASN A 281 -15.93 12.42 13.41
N ALA A 282 -15.12 11.78 12.55
CA ALA A 282 -14.52 10.47 12.83
C ALA A 282 -13.48 10.53 13.95
N TYR A 283 -13.00 9.38 14.38
CA TYR A 283 -11.98 9.26 15.45
C TYR A 283 -10.60 8.88 14.90
N ALA A 284 -10.52 8.36 13.69
CA ALA A 284 -9.27 7.93 13.09
C ALA A 284 -8.48 9.09 12.47
N GLU A 285 -7.14 8.96 12.47
CA GLU A 285 -6.21 9.80 11.71
C GLU A 285 -6.05 9.23 10.29
N ASN A 286 -6.16 10.09 9.28
CA ASN A 286 -5.82 9.80 7.89
C ASN A 286 -4.76 10.79 7.41
N VAL A 287 -3.50 10.42 7.48
CA VAL A 287 -2.41 11.32 7.09
C VAL A 287 -1.50 10.63 6.07
N GLU A 288 -1.41 11.25 4.90
CA GLU A 288 -0.50 10.86 3.85
C GLU A 288 0.65 11.84 3.73
N SER A 289 1.80 11.36 3.27
CA SER A 289 2.97 12.22 3.07
C SER A 289 3.73 11.86 1.81
N TYR A 290 4.19 12.89 1.08
CA TYR A 290 4.81 12.75 -0.22
C TYR A 290 6.05 13.61 -0.37
N VAL A 291 7.02 13.11 -1.14
CA VAL A 291 8.18 13.87 -1.59
C VAL A 291 8.34 13.66 -3.09
N ASN A 292 8.20 14.72 -3.89
CA ASN A 292 8.29 14.68 -5.36
C ASN A 292 7.46 13.54 -5.97
N VAL A 293 6.18 13.45 -5.67
CA VAL A 293 5.23 12.39 -6.09
C VAL A 293 5.53 10.97 -5.58
N ILE A 294 6.52 10.80 -4.71
CA ILE A 294 6.81 9.53 -4.05
C ILE A 294 6.07 9.48 -2.72
N ASN A 295 5.23 8.49 -2.52
CA ASN A 295 4.54 8.27 -1.25
C ASN A 295 5.54 7.76 -0.19
N THR A 296 5.63 8.49 0.92
CA THR A 296 6.46 8.14 2.07
C THR A 296 5.63 7.41 3.12
N ILE A 297 5.29 6.16 2.85
CA ILE A 297 4.39 5.34 3.68
C ILE A 297 4.83 5.20 5.15
N ASN A 298 6.11 5.33 5.42
CA ASN A 298 6.69 5.32 6.76
C ASN A 298 6.93 6.75 7.31
N GLY A 299 6.39 7.78 6.64
CA GLY A 299 6.55 9.18 7.02
C GLY A 299 7.96 9.72 6.80
N GLY A 300 8.47 10.42 7.80
CA GLY A 300 9.79 11.04 7.76
C GLY A 300 9.80 12.40 8.44
N THR A 301 10.88 13.14 8.22
CA THR A 301 11.13 14.45 8.86
C THR A 301 10.06 15.49 8.56
N HIS A 302 9.50 15.50 7.34
CA HIS A 302 8.41 16.40 6.94
C HIS A 302 7.12 16.13 7.73
N LEU A 303 6.72 14.85 7.87
CA LEU A 303 5.53 14.48 8.63
C LEU A 303 5.73 14.77 10.12
N THR A 304 6.93 14.50 10.66
CA THR A 304 7.27 14.84 12.03
C THR A 304 7.18 16.35 12.28
N GLY A 305 7.72 17.17 11.37
CA GLY A 305 7.64 18.63 11.43
C GLY A 305 6.19 19.13 11.42
N PHE A 306 5.37 18.58 10.55
CA PHE A 306 3.93 18.90 10.49
C PHE A 306 3.21 18.58 11.80
N ARG A 307 3.35 17.37 12.34
CA ARG A 307 2.69 16.95 13.60
C ARG A 307 3.11 17.82 14.78
N MET A 308 4.39 18.17 14.88
CA MET A 308 4.89 19.09 15.91
C MET A 308 4.28 20.49 15.76
N ALA A 309 4.19 21.00 14.53
CA ALA A 309 3.58 22.30 14.25
C ALA A 309 2.11 22.35 14.58
N LEU A 310 1.34 21.32 14.19
CA LEU A 310 -0.09 21.20 14.44
C LEU A 310 -0.38 21.25 15.94
N THR A 311 0.31 20.38 16.71
CA THR A 311 0.17 20.33 18.17
C THR A 311 0.47 21.69 18.80
N ARG A 312 1.53 22.35 18.36
CA ARG A 312 1.92 23.66 18.90
C ARG A 312 0.92 24.74 18.50
N ALA A 313 0.47 24.80 17.25
CA ALA A 313 -0.48 25.80 16.78
C ALA A 313 -1.82 25.70 17.52
N VAL A 314 -2.34 24.49 17.75
CA VAL A 314 -3.59 24.27 18.50
C VAL A 314 -3.43 24.70 19.97
N ASN A 315 -2.31 24.35 20.63
CA ASN A 315 -2.05 24.80 21.99
C ASN A 315 -1.89 26.32 22.11
N ASP A 316 -1.13 26.94 21.17
CA ASP A 316 -0.94 28.40 21.16
C ASP A 316 -2.30 29.11 20.95
N TYR A 317 -3.14 28.60 20.05
CA TYR A 317 -4.48 29.14 19.81
C TYR A 317 -5.42 28.97 21.00
N GLY A 318 -5.42 27.80 21.64
CA GLY A 318 -6.23 27.52 22.84
C GLY A 318 -5.84 28.42 24.03
N LYS A 319 -4.53 28.70 24.21
CA LYS A 319 -4.04 29.67 25.20
C LYS A 319 -4.49 31.11 24.87
N LYS A 320 -4.35 31.50 23.58
CA LYS A 320 -4.75 32.84 23.10
C LYS A 320 -6.26 33.13 23.29
N THR A 321 -7.08 32.11 23.08
CA THR A 321 -8.55 32.22 23.20
C THR A 321 -9.05 32.03 24.65
N GLY A 322 -8.16 31.70 25.60
CA GLY A 322 -8.53 31.44 27.00
C GLY A 322 -9.30 30.14 27.20
N SER A 323 -9.29 29.24 26.22
CA SER A 323 -9.96 27.93 26.29
C SER A 323 -9.24 26.98 27.25
N PHE A 324 -7.93 27.14 27.44
CA PHE A 324 -7.11 26.41 28.41
C PHE A 324 -6.85 27.26 29.62
N LYS A 325 -7.29 26.79 30.79
CA LYS A 325 -7.14 27.52 32.05
C LYS A 325 -5.88 27.15 32.84
N ASN A 326 -5.38 25.94 32.66
CA ASN A 326 -4.22 25.41 33.37
C ASN A 326 -3.27 24.70 32.40
N ASP A 327 -1.98 24.54 32.76
CA ASP A 327 -1.02 23.74 31.98
C ASP A 327 -1.38 22.24 31.95
N ASP A 328 -2.20 21.76 32.89
CA ASP A 328 -2.73 20.38 32.91
C ASP A 328 -3.75 20.11 31.79
N ASP A 329 -4.32 21.16 31.17
CA ASP A 329 -5.21 21.06 30.01
C ASP A 329 -4.44 20.96 28.69
N ALA A 330 -3.10 20.82 28.71
CA ALA A 330 -2.28 20.79 27.52
C ALA A 330 -2.63 19.63 26.59
N ILE A 331 -2.89 19.99 25.35
CA ILE A 331 -3.18 19.07 24.24
C ILE A 331 -1.92 18.34 23.84
N THR A 332 -1.98 17.03 23.70
CA THR A 332 -0.88 16.20 23.20
C THR A 332 -0.96 16.01 21.70
N GLY A 333 0.09 15.46 21.10
CA GLY A 333 0.12 15.13 19.67
C GLY A 333 -0.98 14.15 19.26
N ASP A 334 -1.33 13.20 20.11
CA ASP A 334 -2.37 12.21 19.82
C ASP A 334 -3.77 12.84 19.83
N ASP A 335 -4.02 13.79 20.72
CA ASP A 335 -5.30 14.52 20.75
C ASP A 335 -5.53 15.30 19.44
N THR A 336 -4.47 15.85 18.85
CA THR A 336 -4.57 16.60 17.58
C THR A 336 -4.75 15.72 16.37
N ARG A 337 -4.61 14.39 16.50
CA ARG A 337 -4.74 13.43 15.39
C ARG A 337 -6.16 12.87 15.26
N GLU A 338 -6.97 12.91 16.31
CA GLU A 338 -8.34 12.38 16.28
C GLU A 338 -9.22 13.16 15.30
N GLY A 339 -9.71 12.44 14.27
CA GLY A 339 -10.53 13.02 13.21
C GLY A 339 -9.78 13.93 12.24
N LEU A 340 -8.44 13.85 12.22
CA LEU A 340 -7.60 14.58 11.29
C LEU A 340 -7.45 13.83 9.97
N THR A 341 -7.74 14.50 8.86
CA THR A 341 -7.29 14.12 7.52
C THR A 341 -6.29 15.16 7.05
N ALA A 342 -5.08 14.72 6.63
CA ALA A 342 -4.06 15.64 6.14
C ALA A 342 -3.18 15.01 5.06
N VAL A 343 -2.68 15.85 4.16
CA VAL A 343 -1.66 15.50 3.17
C VAL A 343 -0.51 16.48 3.31
N VAL A 344 0.71 15.96 3.49
CA VAL A 344 1.95 16.74 3.58
C VAL A 344 2.79 16.44 2.36
N PHE A 345 2.97 17.41 1.50
CA PHE A 345 3.65 17.24 0.23
C PHE A 345 4.85 18.20 0.11
N ILE A 346 6.03 17.62 -0.12
CA ILE A 346 7.29 18.37 -0.30
C ILE A 346 7.77 18.20 -1.74
N LYS A 347 8.11 19.33 -2.38
CA LYS A 347 8.81 19.35 -3.65
C LYS A 347 10.18 19.95 -3.44
N MET A 348 11.24 19.21 -3.76
CA MET A 348 12.62 19.65 -3.56
C MET A 348 13.54 19.09 -4.63
N PRO A 349 14.74 19.71 -4.83
CA PRO A 349 15.73 19.21 -5.77
C PRO A 349 16.11 17.77 -5.50
N GLN A 350 16.15 16.97 -6.56
CA GLN A 350 16.36 15.53 -6.50
C GLN A 350 17.69 15.14 -5.87
N ASP A 351 18.75 15.88 -6.13
CA ASP A 351 20.11 15.65 -5.63
C ASP A 351 20.24 15.87 -4.12
N ARG A 352 19.24 16.49 -3.49
CA ARG A 352 19.21 16.74 -2.05
C ARG A 352 18.36 15.75 -1.27
N ILE A 353 17.54 14.93 -1.96
CA ILE A 353 16.63 13.99 -1.30
C ILE A 353 17.42 12.84 -0.68
N GLN A 354 17.16 12.58 0.60
CA GLN A 354 17.72 11.45 1.35
C GLN A 354 16.58 10.60 1.90
N PHE A 355 16.42 9.39 1.36
CA PHE A 355 15.48 8.41 1.90
C PHE A 355 16.18 7.42 2.82
N GLU A 356 15.49 7.01 3.87
CA GLU A 356 15.90 5.86 4.67
C GLU A 356 15.52 4.56 3.94
N GLY A 357 16.52 3.89 3.37
CA GLY A 357 16.36 2.62 2.67
C GLY A 357 15.97 2.71 1.18
N GLN A 358 16.05 1.57 0.51
CA GLN A 358 15.86 1.46 -0.94
C GLN A 358 14.40 1.64 -1.38
N THR A 359 13.46 1.35 -0.50
CA THR A 359 12.01 1.46 -0.78
C THR A 359 11.49 2.89 -0.80
N LYS A 360 12.34 3.88 -0.48
CA LYS A 360 11.98 5.31 -0.45
C LYS A 360 10.80 5.66 0.48
N GLY A 361 10.45 4.77 1.38
CA GLY A 361 9.26 4.89 2.22
C GLY A 361 9.35 5.95 3.32
N LYS A 362 10.54 6.50 3.61
CA LYS A 362 10.74 7.46 4.70
C LYS A 362 11.76 8.52 4.32
N LEU A 363 11.40 9.81 4.49
CA LEU A 363 12.32 10.93 4.27
C LEU A 363 13.26 11.11 5.47
N GLY A 364 14.59 11.15 5.20
CA GLY A 364 15.63 11.28 6.21
C GLY A 364 16.23 12.68 6.37
N ASN A 365 15.97 13.61 5.45
CA ASN A 365 16.52 14.96 5.44
C ASN A 365 16.23 15.74 6.72
N ALA A 366 17.23 15.93 7.60
CA ALA A 366 17.04 16.56 8.90
C ALA A 366 16.57 18.03 8.82
N GLU A 367 17.02 18.76 7.81
CA GLU A 367 16.67 20.18 7.57
C GLU A 367 15.20 20.40 7.21
N ILE A 368 14.51 19.37 6.71
CA ILE A 368 13.11 19.48 6.31
C ILE A 368 12.17 19.55 7.51
N GLN A 369 12.52 18.92 8.63
CA GLN A 369 11.68 18.94 9.83
C GLN A 369 11.43 20.36 10.36
N PRO A 370 12.46 21.18 10.67
CA PRO A 370 12.25 22.55 11.16
C PRO A 370 11.59 23.44 10.11
N LEU A 371 11.89 23.25 8.81
CA LEU A 371 11.29 24.01 7.72
C LEU A 371 9.77 23.79 7.67
N VAL A 372 9.33 22.53 7.62
CA VAL A 372 7.90 22.19 7.60
C VAL A 372 7.23 22.63 8.90
N GLN A 373 7.89 22.46 10.04
CA GLN A 373 7.37 22.91 11.33
C GLN A 373 7.10 24.42 11.36
N GLN A 374 8.01 25.20 10.83
CA GLN A 374 7.84 26.67 10.76
C GLN A 374 6.68 27.04 9.83
N ILE A 375 6.69 26.53 8.59
CA ILE A 375 5.69 26.85 7.58
C ILE A 375 4.29 26.45 8.03
N ALA A 376 4.13 25.24 8.54
CA ALA A 376 2.85 24.75 9.03
C ALA A 376 2.35 25.57 10.23
N LYS A 377 3.23 25.90 11.18
CA LYS A 377 2.87 26.71 12.34
C LYS A 377 2.40 28.12 11.94
N GLU A 378 3.15 28.80 11.06
CA GLU A 378 2.78 30.12 10.57
C GLU A 378 1.46 30.10 9.81
N GLY A 379 1.29 29.14 8.87
CA GLY A 379 0.07 29.00 8.08
C GLY A 379 -1.17 28.69 8.93
N LEU A 380 -1.05 27.80 9.92
CA LEU A 380 -2.14 27.48 10.84
C LEU A 380 -2.50 28.67 11.75
N ALA A 381 -1.50 29.39 12.24
CA ALA A 381 -1.75 30.59 13.07
C ALA A 381 -2.52 31.65 12.28
N THR A 382 -2.10 31.91 11.04
CA THR A 382 -2.80 32.85 10.12
C THR A 382 -4.23 32.37 9.85
N TYR A 383 -4.41 31.07 9.52
CA TYR A 383 -5.76 30.52 9.27
C TYR A 383 -6.70 30.68 10.46
N PHE A 384 -6.24 30.39 11.68
CA PHE A 384 -7.05 30.51 12.88
C PHE A 384 -7.42 31.97 13.21
N GLU A 385 -6.57 32.91 12.85
CA GLU A 385 -6.88 34.34 13.01
C GLU A 385 -7.91 34.83 11.97
N GLU A 386 -7.80 34.37 10.73
CA GLU A 386 -8.71 34.70 9.65
C GLU A 386 -10.08 33.97 9.78
N ASN A 387 -10.07 32.75 10.34
CA ASN A 387 -11.25 31.88 10.46
C ASN A 387 -11.51 31.44 11.91
N PRO A 388 -11.87 32.38 12.82
CA PRO A 388 -11.98 32.07 14.25
C PRO A 388 -13.12 31.09 14.59
N SER A 389 -14.14 30.97 13.73
CA SER A 389 -15.21 29.96 13.88
C SER A 389 -14.66 28.53 13.69
N ASP A 390 -13.82 28.35 12.68
CA ASP A 390 -13.23 27.05 12.34
C ASP A 390 -12.16 26.67 13.37
N GLY A 391 -11.32 27.64 13.76
CA GLY A 391 -10.35 27.45 14.83
C GLY A 391 -11.02 27.00 16.14
N ARG A 392 -12.20 27.52 16.45
CA ARG A 392 -12.98 27.09 17.62
C ARG A 392 -13.52 25.68 17.49
N ARG A 393 -14.08 25.30 16.33
CA ARG A 393 -14.56 23.93 16.07
C ARG A 393 -13.42 22.89 16.14
N ILE A 394 -12.26 23.22 15.56
CA ILE A 394 -11.07 22.39 15.66
C ILE A 394 -10.64 22.22 17.12
N LEU A 395 -10.57 23.33 17.85
CA LEU A 395 -10.18 23.30 19.26
C LEU A 395 -11.14 22.47 20.12
N GLU A 396 -12.46 22.59 19.89
CA GLU A 396 -13.50 21.80 20.57
C GLU A 396 -13.33 20.31 20.29
N LYS A 397 -13.07 19.91 19.02
CA LYS A 397 -12.81 18.51 18.65
C LYS A 397 -11.59 17.95 19.36
N VAL A 398 -10.47 18.67 19.31
CA VAL A 398 -9.22 18.25 19.92
C VAL A 398 -9.30 18.24 21.46
N TYR A 399 -10.01 19.21 22.06
CA TYR A 399 -10.24 19.22 23.51
C TYR A 399 -11.10 18.03 23.97
N LEU A 400 -12.10 17.64 23.16
CA LEU A 400 -12.90 16.46 23.44
C LEU A 400 -12.05 15.17 23.40
N ALA A 401 -11.11 15.06 22.46
CA ALA A 401 -10.13 13.95 22.39
C ALA A 401 -9.23 13.92 23.63
N ALA A 402 -8.67 15.07 24.03
CA ALA A 402 -7.85 15.19 25.23
C ALA A 402 -8.61 14.75 26.50
N LYS A 403 -9.86 15.17 26.61
CA LYS A 403 -10.73 14.79 27.73
C LYS A 403 -11.01 13.29 27.77
N ALA A 404 -11.21 12.67 26.60
CA ALA A 404 -11.36 11.22 26.48
C ALA A 404 -10.09 10.47 26.88
N ARG A 405 -8.93 10.93 26.42
CA ARG A 405 -7.63 10.36 26.78
C ARG A 405 -7.40 10.42 28.28
N LEU A 406 -7.64 11.57 28.92
CA LEU A 406 -7.50 11.72 30.36
C LEU A 406 -8.44 10.80 31.15
N ALA A 407 -9.70 10.65 30.69
CA ALA A 407 -10.64 9.71 31.27
C ALA A 407 -10.17 8.25 31.13
N ALA A 408 -9.68 7.86 29.94
CA ALA A 408 -9.10 6.53 29.70
C ALA A 408 -7.87 6.27 30.57
N LYS A 409 -6.99 7.27 30.73
CA LYS A 409 -5.82 7.18 31.62
C LYS A 409 -6.23 6.98 33.07
N ALA A 410 -7.19 7.75 33.57
CA ALA A 410 -7.71 7.60 34.93
C ALA A 410 -8.35 6.22 35.16
N ALA A 411 -9.13 5.72 34.20
CA ALA A 411 -9.69 4.36 34.24
C ALA A 411 -8.59 3.29 34.26
N LYS A 412 -7.55 3.43 33.43
CA LYS A 412 -6.39 2.54 33.41
C LYS A 412 -5.62 2.55 34.73
N GLU A 413 -5.36 3.72 35.29
CA GLU A 413 -4.70 3.83 36.61
C GLU A 413 -5.53 3.20 37.73
N ALA A 414 -6.86 3.34 37.70
CA ALA A 414 -7.75 2.67 38.62
C ALA A 414 -7.70 1.13 38.49
N ILE A 415 -7.61 0.63 37.26
CA ILE A 415 -7.44 -0.80 36.97
C ILE A 415 -6.06 -1.29 37.40
N LEU A 416 -5.00 -0.53 37.12
CA LEU A 416 -3.62 -0.87 37.52
C LEU A 416 -3.45 -0.82 39.05
N ARG A 417 -4.10 0.11 39.77
CA ARG A 417 -4.12 0.12 41.24
C ARG A 417 -4.87 -1.11 41.81
N LYS A 418 -5.90 -1.60 41.12
CA LYS A 418 -6.54 -2.88 41.46
C LYS A 418 -5.70 -4.09 41.06
N GLY A 419 -4.97 -4.02 39.94
CA GLY A 419 -4.13 -5.11 39.42
C GLY A 419 -2.68 -5.12 39.91
N ALA A 420 -2.20 -4.07 40.61
CA ALA A 420 -0.88 -4.10 41.26
C ALA A 420 -0.80 -5.11 42.43
N LEU A 421 -1.94 -5.61 42.87
CA LEU A 421 -2.05 -6.76 43.80
C LEU A 421 -2.11 -8.12 43.08
N GLU A 422 -2.39 -8.14 41.75
CA GLU A 422 -2.41 -9.35 40.92
C GLU A 422 -1.48 -9.08 39.73
N GLY A 423 -0.27 -9.62 39.74
CA GLY A 423 0.81 -9.37 38.79
C GLY A 423 0.37 -9.34 37.32
N SER A 424 1.13 -8.66 36.47
CA SER A 424 0.94 -8.47 35.02
C SER A 424 0.81 -9.82 34.28
N SER A 425 -0.35 -10.44 34.35
CA SER A 425 -0.65 -11.69 33.64
C SER A 425 -1.22 -11.39 32.26
N LEU A 426 -0.75 -12.13 31.27
CA LEU A 426 -1.39 -12.24 29.96
C LEU A 426 -2.87 -12.57 30.12
N PRO A 427 -3.74 -12.20 29.14
CA PRO A 427 -5.17 -12.53 29.23
C PRO A 427 -5.38 -14.00 29.52
N GLY A 428 -6.24 -14.33 30.48
CA GLY A 428 -6.49 -15.72 30.86
C GLY A 428 -7.01 -16.61 29.71
N LYS A 429 -7.58 -15.97 28.67
CA LYS A 429 -8.04 -16.63 27.44
C LYS A 429 -6.93 -16.85 26.40
N LEU A 430 -5.74 -16.24 26.54
CA LEU A 430 -4.64 -16.41 25.59
C LEU A 430 -3.90 -17.72 25.84
N TRP A 431 -3.87 -18.59 24.85
CA TRP A 431 -2.97 -19.73 24.82
C TRP A 431 -1.71 -19.38 24.02
N ASP A 432 -0.71 -18.88 24.72
CA ASP A 432 0.53 -18.35 24.13
C ASP A 432 1.43 -19.43 23.53
N CYS A 433 2.39 -19.03 22.72
CA CYS A 433 3.44 -19.87 22.16
C CYS A 433 4.72 -19.83 23.04
N GLN A 434 5.64 -20.76 22.77
CA GLN A 434 6.89 -20.91 23.53
C GLN A 434 8.01 -20.03 22.98
N GLU A 435 7.97 -19.72 21.68
CA GLU A 435 8.96 -18.90 20.99
C GLU A 435 8.91 -17.45 21.50
N ARG A 436 10.06 -16.78 21.51
CA ARG A 436 10.23 -15.42 22.00
C ARG A 436 10.56 -14.42 20.89
N ASP A 437 11.06 -14.91 19.74
CA ASP A 437 11.32 -14.06 18.58
C ASP A 437 10.00 -13.74 17.87
N PRO A 438 9.54 -12.47 17.87
CA PRO A 438 8.28 -12.10 17.23
C PRO A 438 8.20 -12.46 15.75
N SER A 439 9.34 -12.49 15.06
CA SER A 439 9.40 -12.79 13.62
C SER A 439 9.05 -14.25 13.31
N LEU A 440 9.21 -15.13 14.29
CA LEU A 440 8.87 -16.56 14.22
C LEU A 440 7.50 -16.88 14.83
N CYS A 441 6.90 -15.91 15.55
CA CYS A 441 5.64 -16.10 16.27
C CYS A 441 4.44 -15.65 15.44
N GLU A 442 3.36 -16.39 15.59
CA GLU A 442 2.06 -16.06 15.01
C GLU A 442 0.93 -16.24 16.01
N ILE A 443 -0.08 -15.36 15.92
CA ILE A 443 -1.29 -15.43 16.74
C ILE A 443 -2.51 -15.60 15.85
N TYR A 444 -3.36 -16.59 16.19
CA TYR A 444 -4.66 -16.79 15.58
C TYR A 444 -5.74 -16.15 16.45
N LEU A 445 -6.51 -15.24 15.86
CA LEU A 445 -7.73 -14.68 16.44
C LEU A 445 -8.88 -15.55 15.96
N VAL A 446 -9.40 -16.38 16.87
CA VAL A 446 -10.35 -17.46 16.52
C VAL A 446 -11.74 -17.11 17.02
N GLU A 447 -12.73 -17.20 16.14
CA GLU A 447 -14.12 -16.99 16.51
C GLU A 447 -14.64 -18.09 17.45
N GLY A 448 -15.09 -17.65 18.62
CA GLY A 448 -15.74 -18.49 19.61
C GLY A 448 -14.82 -19.47 20.35
N ASP A 449 -15.28 -19.92 21.52
CA ASP A 449 -14.51 -20.82 22.39
C ASP A 449 -14.41 -22.24 21.83
N SER A 450 -15.41 -22.70 21.06
CA SER A 450 -15.43 -24.05 20.47
C SER A 450 -14.32 -24.24 19.43
N ALA A 451 -14.27 -23.36 18.41
CA ALA A 451 -13.24 -23.41 17.38
C ALA A 451 -11.84 -23.13 17.96
N ALA A 452 -11.75 -22.22 18.95
CA ALA A 452 -10.51 -21.96 19.66
C ALA A 452 -10.00 -23.18 20.44
N GLY A 453 -10.89 -24.00 21.01
CA GLY A 453 -10.54 -25.27 21.66
C GLY A 453 -9.93 -26.26 20.68
N THR A 454 -10.51 -26.38 19.49
CA THR A 454 -10.00 -27.23 18.41
C THR A 454 -8.65 -26.72 17.92
N ALA A 455 -8.52 -25.41 17.66
CA ALA A 455 -7.27 -24.77 17.25
C ALA A 455 -6.16 -24.92 18.30
N LYS A 456 -6.49 -24.76 19.59
CA LYS A 456 -5.56 -25.02 20.70
C LYS A 456 -5.00 -26.44 20.68
N SER A 457 -5.83 -27.39 20.35
CA SER A 457 -5.44 -28.82 20.30
C SER A 457 -4.60 -29.14 19.08
N GLY A 458 -4.90 -28.53 17.93
CA GLY A 458 -4.21 -28.76 16.65
C GLY A 458 -2.93 -27.96 16.44
N ARG A 459 -2.72 -26.83 17.14
CA ARG A 459 -1.62 -25.90 16.91
C ARG A 459 -0.23 -26.47 17.18
N ASP A 460 0.80 -25.93 16.56
CA ASP A 460 2.17 -26.07 17.03
C ASP A 460 2.43 -25.07 18.17
N ARG A 461 2.54 -25.60 19.39
CA ARG A 461 2.76 -24.79 20.60
C ARG A 461 4.08 -24.03 20.60
N LYS A 462 5.01 -24.41 19.74
CA LYS A 462 6.31 -23.76 19.68
C LYS A 462 6.16 -22.30 19.24
N PHE A 463 5.39 -22.03 18.18
CA PHE A 463 5.33 -20.69 17.57
C PHE A 463 3.91 -20.17 17.33
N GLN A 464 2.86 -20.97 17.55
CA GLN A 464 1.46 -20.55 17.35
C GLN A 464 0.77 -20.25 18.67
N ALA A 465 0.24 -19.04 18.79
CA ALA A 465 -0.64 -18.62 19.88
C ALA A 465 -2.11 -18.59 19.41
N ILE A 466 -3.05 -18.81 20.31
CA ILE A 466 -4.50 -18.75 20.06
C ILE A 466 -5.14 -17.78 21.02
N LEU A 467 -5.93 -16.85 20.50
CA LEU A 467 -6.79 -15.95 21.26
C LEU A 467 -8.24 -16.11 20.78
N PRO A 468 -9.15 -16.65 21.59
CA PRO A 468 -10.56 -16.68 21.25
C PRO A 468 -11.16 -15.27 21.29
N ILE A 469 -12.03 -14.98 20.31
CA ILE A 469 -12.84 -13.77 20.23
C ILE A 469 -14.28 -14.16 20.50
N GLY A 470 -14.86 -13.64 21.58
CA GLY A 470 -16.20 -14.01 22.05
C GLY A 470 -17.32 -13.28 21.31
N GLY A 471 -17.63 -13.69 20.07
CA GLY A 471 -18.72 -13.09 19.30
C GLY A 471 -18.38 -11.73 18.67
N LYS A 472 -19.41 -10.95 18.31
CA LYS A 472 -19.25 -9.65 17.64
C LYS A 472 -18.59 -8.63 18.57
N ILE A 473 -17.43 -8.13 18.15
CA ILE A 473 -16.71 -7.09 18.89
C ILE A 473 -17.33 -5.70 18.65
N LEU A 474 -16.90 -4.73 19.43
CA LEU A 474 -17.31 -3.34 19.30
C LEU A 474 -16.91 -2.80 17.91
N ASN A 475 -17.86 -2.14 17.23
CA ASN A 475 -17.57 -1.41 16.00
C ASN A 475 -16.71 -0.18 16.28
N THR A 476 -15.43 -0.28 15.94
CA THR A 476 -14.42 0.75 16.25
C THR A 476 -14.44 1.93 15.28
N GLU A 477 -15.18 1.86 14.19
CA GLU A 477 -15.47 3.03 13.33
C GLU A 477 -16.26 4.10 14.07
N ARG A 478 -17.15 3.67 14.99
CA ARG A 478 -18.07 4.53 15.76
C ARG A 478 -17.65 4.73 17.21
N ALA A 479 -16.66 4.00 17.67
CA ALA A 479 -16.28 3.98 19.07
C ALA A 479 -15.08 4.86 19.36
N ARG A 480 -15.14 5.58 20.45
CA ARG A 480 -14.00 6.32 20.99
C ARG A 480 -13.00 5.38 21.65
N LEU A 481 -11.75 5.81 21.73
CA LEU A 481 -10.64 5.00 22.26
C LEU A 481 -10.89 4.51 23.71
N ASP A 482 -11.53 5.34 24.56
CA ASP A 482 -11.89 4.95 25.93
C ASP A 482 -12.82 3.72 25.95
N LYS A 483 -13.81 3.68 25.06
CA LYS A 483 -14.74 2.54 24.94
C LYS A 483 -14.09 1.30 24.36
N ILE A 484 -13.15 1.48 23.45
CA ILE A 484 -12.36 0.36 22.87
C ILE A 484 -11.52 -0.32 23.96
N ILE A 485 -10.88 0.45 24.84
CA ILE A 485 -10.06 -0.06 25.94
C ILE A 485 -10.91 -0.71 27.05
N GLU A 486 -12.14 -0.25 27.26
CA GLU A 486 -13.08 -0.85 28.21
C GLU A 486 -13.66 -2.17 27.72
N PHE A 487 -13.74 -2.40 26.38
CA PHE A 487 -14.32 -3.60 25.81
C PHE A 487 -13.38 -4.80 25.97
N GLU A 488 -13.83 -5.85 26.65
CA GLU A 488 -12.98 -6.95 27.16
C GLU A 488 -12.18 -7.66 26.05
N GLU A 489 -12.82 -8.02 24.94
CA GLU A 489 -12.18 -8.73 23.83
C GLU A 489 -11.08 -7.90 23.17
N LEU A 490 -11.33 -6.61 22.91
CA LEU A 490 -10.34 -5.70 22.33
C LEU A 490 -9.21 -5.39 23.32
N LYS A 491 -9.53 -5.24 24.60
CA LYS A 491 -8.54 -5.12 25.67
C LYS A 491 -7.61 -6.33 25.71
N ASN A 492 -8.18 -7.54 25.67
CA ASN A 492 -7.42 -8.78 25.66
C ASN A 492 -6.52 -8.89 24.42
N LEU A 493 -7.03 -8.48 23.25
CA LEU A 493 -6.26 -8.43 22.00
C LEU A 493 -5.09 -7.45 22.11
N ILE A 494 -5.30 -6.22 22.59
CA ILE A 494 -4.26 -5.21 22.77
C ILE A 494 -3.15 -5.71 23.72
N ILE A 495 -3.55 -6.35 24.83
CA ILE A 495 -2.59 -6.93 25.80
C ILE A 495 -1.83 -8.11 25.17
N ALA A 496 -2.51 -8.98 24.43
CA ALA A 496 -1.89 -10.12 23.75
C ALA A 496 -0.84 -9.67 22.72
N LEU A 497 -1.14 -8.65 21.92
CA LEU A 497 -0.21 -8.08 20.94
C LEU A 497 1.01 -7.42 21.60
N GLY A 498 0.85 -6.84 22.79
CA GLY A 498 1.93 -6.28 23.60
C GLY A 498 2.43 -4.90 23.18
N MET A 499 1.99 -4.37 22.04
CA MET A 499 2.47 -3.11 21.48
C MET A 499 1.75 -1.85 21.99
N GLY A 500 0.63 -2.03 22.73
CA GLY A 500 -0.21 -0.93 23.20
C GLY A 500 -1.18 -0.42 22.14
N ILE A 501 -1.84 0.72 22.42
CA ILE A 501 -2.78 1.40 21.52
C ILE A 501 -2.71 2.92 21.76
N GLY A 502 -2.97 3.74 20.74
CA GLY A 502 -2.90 5.20 20.82
C GLY A 502 -1.50 5.68 21.20
N GLU A 503 -1.38 6.56 22.20
CA GLU A 503 -0.10 7.10 22.67
C GLU A 503 0.90 6.04 23.18
N THR A 504 0.43 4.85 23.53
CA THR A 504 1.27 3.80 24.09
C THR A 504 1.83 2.85 23.06
N ILE A 505 1.53 3.07 21.78
CA ILE A 505 2.01 2.22 20.70
C ILE A 505 3.55 2.20 20.67
N ASN A 506 4.08 1.01 20.87
CA ASN A 506 5.50 0.74 20.66
C ASN A 506 5.62 -0.54 19.82
N PHE A 507 5.91 -0.37 18.55
CA PHE A 507 5.97 -1.46 17.59
C PHE A 507 7.07 -2.48 17.90
N GLU A 508 8.15 -2.06 18.56
CA GLU A 508 9.24 -2.96 18.98
C GLU A 508 8.79 -4.00 20.02
N LYS A 509 7.67 -3.73 20.70
CA LYS A 509 7.07 -4.64 21.68
C LYS A 509 6.03 -5.58 21.09
N LEU A 510 5.77 -5.50 19.78
CA LEU A 510 4.84 -6.42 19.10
C LEU A 510 5.35 -7.86 19.26
N ARG A 511 4.50 -8.75 19.76
CA ARG A 511 4.87 -10.12 20.12
C ARG A 511 4.74 -11.11 18.97
N TYR A 512 4.01 -10.77 17.92
CA TYR A 512 3.72 -11.67 16.79
C TYR A 512 3.80 -10.89 15.47
N HIS A 513 4.66 -11.32 14.56
CA HIS A 513 4.75 -10.73 13.22
C HIS A 513 3.79 -11.38 12.22
N ARG A 514 2.94 -12.31 12.68
CA ARG A 514 1.77 -12.77 11.93
C ARG A 514 0.56 -12.78 12.83
N VAL A 515 -0.39 -11.92 12.52
CA VAL A 515 -1.70 -11.86 13.15
C VAL A 515 -2.70 -12.43 12.15
N ILE A 516 -3.32 -13.53 12.47
CA ILE A 516 -4.14 -14.31 11.54
C ILE A 516 -5.57 -14.32 12.05
N LEU A 517 -6.48 -13.73 11.26
CA LEU A 517 -7.92 -13.80 11.50
C LEU A 517 -8.42 -15.17 11.04
N MET A 518 -9.12 -15.87 11.89
CA MET A 518 -9.67 -17.19 11.62
C MET A 518 -11.10 -17.27 12.14
N THR A 519 -12.03 -16.90 11.27
CA THR A 519 -13.48 -16.84 11.51
C THR A 519 -14.21 -17.96 10.78
N ASP A 520 -15.44 -18.23 11.17
CA ASP A 520 -16.30 -19.20 10.50
C ASP A 520 -16.68 -18.72 9.09
N ALA A 521 -16.94 -19.64 8.17
CA ALA A 521 -17.31 -19.34 6.78
C ALA A 521 -18.83 -19.09 6.67
N ASP A 522 -19.37 -18.25 7.53
CA ASP A 522 -20.76 -17.84 7.55
C ASP A 522 -20.89 -16.31 7.67
N VAL A 523 -22.11 -15.78 7.57
CA VAL A 523 -22.36 -14.33 7.59
C VAL A 523 -21.98 -13.66 8.92
N ASP A 524 -21.98 -14.38 10.03
CA ASP A 524 -21.57 -13.86 11.32
C ASP A 524 -20.04 -13.80 11.42
N GLY A 525 -19.34 -14.83 10.93
CA GLY A 525 -17.89 -14.85 10.85
C GLY A 525 -17.33 -13.77 9.91
N GLU A 526 -17.94 -13.56 8.75
CA GLU A 526 -17.58 -12.45 7.85
C GLU A 526 -17.77 -11.08 8.50
N HIS A 527 -18.83 -10.93 9.32
CA HIS A 527 -19.04 -9.70 10.08
C HIS A 527 -17.98 -9.51 11.18
N ILE A 528 -17.61 -10.55 11.90
CA ILE A 528 -16.54 -10.49 12.92
C ILE A 528 -15.20 -10.16 12.27
N GLU A 529 -14.89 -10.76 11.12
CA GLU A 529 -13.71 -10.43 10.32
C GLU A 529 -13.69 -8.95 9.94
N THR A 530 -14.82 -8.43 9.42
CA THR A 530 -14.95 -7.01 9.06
C THR A 530 -14.74 -6.08 10.27
N LEU A 531 -15.27 -6.45 11.44
CA LEU A 531 -15.06 -5.67 12.67
C LEU A 531 -13.58 -5.68 13.11
N LEU A 532 -12.90 -6.82 13.02
CA LEU A 532 -11.48 -6.94 13.32
C LEU A 532 -10.63 -6.16 12.30
N LEU A 533 -10.93 -6.26 11.01
CA LEU A 533 -10.27 -5.47 9.97
C LEU A 533 -10.44 -3.96 10.21
N THR A 534 -11.65 -3.53 10.61
CA THR A 534 -11.91 -2.13 11.00
C THR A 534 -11.03 -1.70 12.16
N PHE A 535 -10.92 -2.53 13.20
CA PHE A 535 -10.07 -2.24 14.36
C PHE A 535 -8.59 -2.10 13.96
N PHE A 536 -8.04 -3.04 13.19
CA PHE A 536 -6.65 -2.98 12.74
C PHE A 536 -6.41 -1.77 11.81
N PHE A 537 -7.31 -1.52 10.87
CA PHE A 537 -7.19 -0.39 9.95
C PHE A 537 -7.21 0.97 10.69
N ARG A 538 -8.12 1.14 11.66
CA ARG A 538 -8.31 2.43 12.35
C ARG A 538 -7.32 2.67 13.49
N HIS A 539 -6.96 1.64 14.25
CA HIS A 539 -6.21 1.80 15.50
C HIS A 539 -4.81 1.21 15.50
N LEU A 540 -4.53 0.27 14.60
CA LEU A 540 -3.22 -0.38 14.47
C LEU A 540 -2.78 -0.49 12.99
N PRO A 541 -2.85 0.62 12.20
CA PRO A 541 -2.59 0.60 10.75
C PRO A 541 -1.18 0.09 10.40
N ASP A 542 -0.21 0.25 11.29
CA ASP A 542 1.16 -0.21 11.06
C ASP A 542 1.27 -1.75 10.97
N ILE A 543 0.38 -2.49 11.62
CA ILE A 543 0.33 -3.97 11.48
C ILE A 543 -0.06 -4.33 10.04
N VAL A 544 -1.01 -3.60 9.45
CA VAL A 544 -1.45 -3.81 8.05
C VAL A 544 -0.36 -3.34 7.08
N LYS A 545 0.14 -2.12 7.25
CA LYS A 545 1.18 -1.51 6.38
C LYS A 545 2.47 -2.34 6.33
N LYS A 546 2.85 -3.00 7.43
CA LYS A 546 4.03 -3.88 7.49
C LYS A 546 3.75 -5.30 7.02
N GLY A 547 2.52 -5.59 6.61
CA GLY A 547 2.13 -6.90 6.09
C GLY A 547 2.06 -8.00 7.14
N PHE A 548 1.72 -7.67 8.39
CA PHE A 548 1.64 -8.64 9.48
C PHE A 548 0.22 -9.15 9.75
N LEU A 549 -0.79 -8.63 9.04
CA LEU A 549 -2.18 -9.07 9.14
C LEU A 549 -2.54 -10.04 8.01
N TYR A 550 -3.16 -11.14 8.37
CA TYR A 550 -3.57 -12.20 7.44
C TYR A 550 -4.99 -12.68 7.76
N VAL A 551 -5.67 -13.20 6.75
CA VAL A 551 -6.92 -13.95 6.88
C VAL A 551 -6.66 -15.40 6.50
N ALA A 552 -7.00 -16.32 7.38
CA ALA A 552 -6.92 -17.74 7.10
C ALA A 552 -8.03 -18.16 6.11
N GLN A 553 -7.70 -19.04 5.19
CA GLN A 553 -8.64 -19.58 4.22
C GLN A 553 -8.86 -21.08 4.54
N PRO A 554 -9.80 -21.45 5.41
CA PRO A 554 -10.13 -22.85 5.63
C PRO A 554 -10.84 -23.43 4.40
N PRO A 555 -10.75 -24.75 4.16
CA PRO A 555 -11.50 -25.39 3.08
C PRO A 555 -13.01 -25.38 3.36
N LEU A 556 -13.79 -25.16 2.32
CA LEU A 556 -15.26 -25.22 2.40
C LEU A 556 -15.79 -26.67 2.31
N TYR A 557 -15.05 -27.56 1.65
CA TYR A 557 -15.49 -28.93 1.40
C TYR A 557 -14.41 -29.96 1.73
N LYS A 558 -14.85 -31.06 2.33
CA LYS A 558 -14.10 -32.32 2.43
C LYS A 558 -14.73 -33.33 1.49
N ILE A 559 -13.94 -33.90 0.58
CA ILE A 559 -14.37 -34.89 -0.41
C ILE A 559 -13.65 -36.19 -0.10
N GLN A 560 -14.40 -37.25 0.15
CA GLN A 560 -13.85 -38.55 0.48
C GLN A 560 -14.33 -39.60 -0.51
N VAL A 561 -13.37 -40.31 -1.13
CA VAL A 561 -13.61 -41.45 -2.01
C VAL A 561 -12.84 -42.64 -1.47
N GLY A 562 -13.53 -43.55 -0.79
CA GLY A 562 -12.91 -44.66 -0.08
C GLY A 562 -12.01 -44.18 1.08
N LYS A 563 -10.69 -44.40 0.97
CA LYS A 563 -9.70 -43.94 1.96
C LYS A 563 -9.03 -42.60 1.57
N GLU A 564 -9.21 -42.14 0.33
CA GLU A 564 -8.62 -40.91 -0.16
C GLU A 564 -9.50 -39.72 0.26
N ILE A 565 -8.87 -38.71 0.89
CA ILE A 565 -9.52 -37.47 1.31
C ILE A 565 -8.83 -36.31 0.59
N LYS A 566 -9.64 -35.41 0.03
CA LYS A 566 -9.19 -34.12 -0.50
C LYS A 566 -10.08 -33.01 0.02
N TYR A 567 -9.51 -31.80 0.03
CA TYR A 567 -10.22 -30.59 0.43
C TYR A 567 -10.38 -29.66 -0.76
N ALA A 568 -11.45 -28.88 -0.79
CA ALA A 568 -11.71 -27.88 -1.81
C ALA A 568 -12.15 -26.57 -1.16
N TYR A 569 -11.70 -25.45 -1.73
CA TYR A 569 -11.86 -24.10 -1.20
C TYR A 569 -12.92 -23.30 -1.96
N SER A 570 -13.48 -23.85 -3.06
CA SER A 570 -14.58 -23.27 -3.83
C SER A 570 -15.48 -24.36 -4.40
N ASP A 571 -16.67 -23.97 -4.90
CA ASP A 571 -17.58 -24.89 -5.58
C ASP A 571 -16.95 -25.45 -6.86
N ASP A 572 -16.26 -24.63 -7.64
CA ASP A 572 -15.58 -25.06 -8.87
C ASP A 572 -14.49 -26.08 -8.57
N GLU A 573 -13.66 -25.83 -7.54
CA GLU A 573 -12.61 -26.75 -7.12
C GLU A 573 -13.17 -28.07 -6.58
N LYS A 574 -14.33 -28.02 -5.87
CA LYS A 574 -15.06 -29.21 -5.44
C LYS A 574 -15.44 -30.07 -6.64
N ASP A 575 -16.04 -29.47 -7.66
CA ASP A 575 -16.54 -30.18 -8.84
C ASP A 575 -15.38 -30.78 -9.68
N GLU A 576 -14.30 -30.04 -9.82
CA GLU A 576 -13.07 -30.55 -10.46
C GLU A 576 -12.44 -31.70 -9.66
N THR A 577 -12.33 -31.55 -8.35
CA THR A 577 -11.73 -32.55 -7.48
C THR A 577 -12.58 -33.82 -7.47
N MET A 578 -13.90 -33.69 -7.44
CA MET A 578 -14.81 -34.82 -7.57
C MET A 578 -14.59 -35.59 -8.88
N LYS A 579 -14.52 -34.87 -10.02
CA LYS A 579 -14.26 -35.49 -11.33
C LYS A 579 -12.95 -36.28 -11.31
N LYS A 580 -11.89 -35.67 -10.81
CA LYS A 580 -10.54 -36.29 -10.74
C LYS A 580 -10.51 -37.53 -9.83
N MET A 581 -11.24 -37.52 -8.70
CA MET A 581 -11.27 -38.64 -7.74
C MET A 581 -12.17 -39.80 -8.17
N THR A 582 -13.21 -39.52 -8.97
CA THR A 582 -14.19 -40.51 -9.45
C THR A 582 -13.91 -41.04 -10.83
N ASP A 583 -12.94 -40.45 -11.56
CA ASP A 583 -12.60 -40.87 -12.93
C ASP A 583 -12.25 -42.36 -13.01
N GLY A 584 -13.02 -43.11 -13.79
CA GLY A 584 -12.89 -44.57 -13.93
C GLY A 584 -13.35 -45.42 -12.73
N LYS A 585 -13.94 -44.83 -11.68
CA LYS A 585 -14.40 -45.55 -10.47
C LYS A 585 -15.93 -45.43 -10.31
N LYS A 586 -16.64 -46.56 -10.16
CA LYS A 586 -18.07 -46.60 -9.76
C LYS A 586 -18.21 -46.44 -8.25
N VAL A 587 -17.81 -45.29 -7.70
CA VAL A 587 -17.88 -45.00 -6.26
C VAL A 587 -18.55 -43.66 -6.05
N THR A 588 -19.52 -43.59 -5.15
CA THR A 588 -20.17 -42.32 -4.76
C THR A 588 -19.26 -41.60 -3.77
N PRO A 589 -18.83 -40.35 -4.07
CA PRO A 589 -18.04 -39.55 -3.15
C PRO A 589 -18.89 -39.15 -1.94
N ASN A 590 -18.30 -39.17 -0.75
CA ASN A 590 -18.89 -38.55 0.43
C ASN A 590 -18.37 -37.11 0.51
N ILE A 591 -19.29 -36.14 0.47
CA ILE A 591 -18.97 -34.70 0.51
C ILE A 591 -19.51 -34.15 1.82
N GLN A 592 -18.64 -33.54 2.60
CA GLN A 592 -19.00 -32.78 3.79
C GLN A 592 -18.69 -31.29 3.51
N ARG A 593 -19.69 -30.42 3.65
CA ARG A 593 -19.50 -28.98 3.66
C ARG A 593 -19.25 -28.52 5.09
N TYR A 594 -18.21 -27.73 5.31
CA TYR A 594 -17.93 -27.09 6.58
C TYR A 594 -18.61 -25.71 6.62
N LYS A 595 -19.44 -25.47 7.62
CA LYS A 595 -20.04 -24.16 7.89
C LYS A 595 -19.28 -23.36 8.92
N GLY A 596 -18.58 -24.06 9.82
CA GLY A 596 -17.77 -23.43 10.84
C GLY A 596 -16.54 -24.27 11.19
N LEU A 597 -15.52 -23.60 11.72
CA LEU A 597 -14.25 -24.19 12.16
C LEU A 597 -14.44 -25.24 13.26
N GLY A 598 -15.49 -25.09 14.07
CA GLY A 598 -15.85 -26.04 15.13
C GLY A 598 -16.30 -27.40 14.61
N GLU A 599 -16.62 -27.55 13.32
CA GLU A 599 -16.97 -28.83 12.69
C GLU A 599 -15.74 -29.65 12.29
N MET A 600 -14.56 -29.04 12.28
CA MET A 600 -13.29 -29.73 12.05
C MET A 600 -12.73 -30.30 13.36
N ASN A 601 -12.12 -31.47 13.26
CA ASN A 601 -11.28 -31.94 14.36
C ASN A 601 -9.90 -31.28 14.32
N ALA A 602 -9.11 -31.44 15.38
CA ALA A 602 -7.82 -30.77 15.54
C ALA A 602 -6.83 -31.12 14.43
N ASP A 603 -6.78 -32.37 13.96
CA ASP A 603 -5.88 -32.83 12.91
C ASP A 603 -6.28 -32.21 11.54
N GLN A 604 -7.59 -32.15 11.26
CA GLN A 604 -8.11 -31.53 10.03
C GLN A 604 -7.79 -30.04 9.98
N LEU A 605 -8.04 -29.33 11.09
CA LEU A 605 -7.75 -27.90 11.19
C LEU A 605 -6.24 -27.61 11.07
N TRP A 606 -5.41 -28.48 11.66
CA TRP A 606 -3.96 -28.41 11.47
C TRP A 606 -3.58 -28.60 10.03
N ASP A 607 -3.96 -29.71 9.41
CA ASP A 607 -3.50 -30.08 8.08
C ASP A 607 -3.92 -29.10 6.99
N THR A 608 -5.08 -28.43 7.14
CA THR A 608 -5.65 -27.56 6.11
C THR A 608 -5.41 -26.07 6.34
N THR A 609 -5.41 -25.62 7.61
CA THR A 609 -5.54 -24.18 7.94
C THR A 609 -4.41 -23.65 8.82
N MET A 610 -3.76 -24.50 9.63
CA MET A 610 -2.74 -24.04 10.58
C MET A 610 -1.32 -24.48 10.24
N ASN A 611 -1.15 -25.59 9.52
CA ASN A 611 0.17 -26.09 9.12
C ASN A 611 0.82 -25.15 8.08
N PRO A 612 1.98 -24.54 8.38
CA PRO A 612 2.67 -23.63 7.44
C PRO A 612 2.97 -24.22 6.06
N ALA A 613 3.07 -25.55 5.95
CA ALA A 613 3.36 -26.21 4.68
C ALA A 613 2.14 -26.30 3.74
N ASN A 614 0.91 -26.29 4.28
CA ASN A 614 -0.30 -26.60 3.51
C ASN A 614 -1.34 -25.47 3.54
N ARG A 615 -1.30 -24.61 4.57
CA ARG A 615 -2.32 -23.56 4.79
C ARG A 615 -2.29 -22.50 3.71
N ILE A 616 -3.45 -21.92 3.45
CA ILE A 616 -3.62 -20.77 2.60
C ILE A 616 -3.92 -19.56 3.48
N LEU A 617 -3.08 -18.52 3.39
CA LEU A 617 -3.27 -17.26 4.07
C LEU A 617 -3.37 -16.13 3.04
N LYS A 618 -4.40 -15.30 3.16
CA LYS A 618 -4.55 -14.06 2.39
C LYS A 618 -3.95 -12.93 3.22
N GLN A 619 -2.87 -12.33 2.73
CA GLN A 619 -2.29 -11.14 3.36
C GLN A 619 -3.22 -9.94 3.14
N VAL A 620 -3.49 -9.20 4.21
CA VAL A 620 -4.26 -7.97 4.13
C VAL A 620 -3.33 -6.82 3.74
N THR A 621 -3.62 -6.18 2.61
CA THR A 621 -2.87 -5.03 2.09
C THR A 621 -3.80 -3.83 1.95
N ILE A 622 -3.24 -2.63 2.02
CA ILE A 622 -3.93 -1.38 1.70
C ILE A 622 -3.31 -0.89 0.40
N ASP A 623 -3.99 -1.14 -0.71
CA ASP A 623 -3.52 -0.74 -2.03
C ASP A 623 -3.89 0.72 -2.35
N ASP A 624 -5.02 1.18 -1.82
CA ASP A 624 -5.53 2.54 -1.93
C ASP A 624 -6.14 2.97 -0.58
N LEU A 625 -5.50 3.94 0.08
CA LEU A 625 -5.94 4.38 1.41
C LEU A 625 -7.29 5.10 1.35
N GLU A 626 -7.53 5.89 0.30
CA GLU A 626 -8.80 6.62 0.11
C GLU A 626 -9.97 5.65 -0.08
N GLU A 627 -9.79 4.62 -0.93
CA GLU A 627 -10.82 3.61 -1.18
C GLU A 627 -11.07 2.74 0.03
N ALA A 628 -10.00 2.32 0.74
CA ALA A 628 -10.13 1.56 1.98
C ALA A 628 -10.89 2.36 3.05
N ASP A 629 -10.53 3.63 3.24
CA ASP A 629 -11.17 4.51 4.19
C ASP A 629 -12.64 4.75 3.85
N ALA A 630 -12.96 5.05 2.58
CA ALA A 630 -14.33 5.21 2.10
C ALA A 630 -15.15 3.92 2.29
N THR A 631 -14.54 2.75 2.06
CA THR A 631 -15.18 1.44 2.24
C THR A 631 -15.52 1.18 3.69
N PHE A 632 -14.55 1.37 4.63
CA PHE A 632 -14.82 1.20 6.05
C PHE A 632 -15.85 2.21 6.57
N THR A 633 -15.77 3.49 6.17
CA THR A 633 -16.75 4.50 6.52
C THR A 633 -18.14 4.16 6.01
N MET A 634 -18.26 3.69 4.76
CA MET A 634 -19.55 3.29 4.17
C MET A 634 -20.14 2.05 4.85
N LEU A 635 -19.34 1.00 5.07
CA LEU A 635 -19.82 -0.26 5.64
C LEU A 635 -20.08 -0.16 7.13
N MET A 636 -19.22 0.52 7.88
CA MET A 636 -19.17 0.48 9.33
C MET A 636 -19.56 1.80 9.99
N GLY A 637 -19.64 2.92 9.24
CA GLY A 637 -20.02 4.25 9.72
C GLY A 637 -21.50 4.40 10.06
N ASP A 638 -21.92 5.59 10.47
CA ASP A 638 -23.29 5.88 10.92
C ASP A 638 -24.27 6.08 9.77
N GLU A 639 -23.78 6.47 8.58
CA GLU A 639 -24.61 6.75 7.41
C GLU A 639 -25.23 5.48 6.82
N VAL A 640 -26.55 5.40 6.86
CA VAL A 640 -27.30 4.25 6.31
C VAL A 640 -27.49 4.31 4.79
N PRO A 641 -27.79 5.48 4.18
CA PRO A 641 -28.08 5.55 2.75
C PRO A 641 -26.94 5.07 1.84
N PRO A 642 -25.67 5.43 2.05
CA PRO A 642 -24.56 4.93 1.23
C PRO A 642 -24.43 3.41 1.31
N ARG A 643 -24.52 2.82 2.51
CA ARG A 643 -24.47 1.37 2.73
C ARG A 643 -25.61 0.65 2.04
N LYS A 644 -26.84 1.16 2.14
CA LYS A 644 -28.01 0.62 1.47
C LYS A 644 -27.84 0.64 -0.06
N HIS A 645 -27.34 1.74 -0.60
CA HIS A 645 -27.06 1.86 -2.02
C HIS A 645 -26.02 0.84 -2.49
N PHE A 646 -24.92 0.70 -1.75
CA PHE A 646 -23.87 -0.29 -2.04
C PHE A 646 -24.43 -1.72 -2.08
N ILE A 647 -25.20 -2.11 -1.06
CA ILE A 647 -25.83 -3.44 -0.99
C ILE A 647 -26.74 -3.67 -2.20
N GLN A 648 -27.57 -2.68 -2.54
CA GLN A 648 -28.49 -2.79 -3.68
C GLN A 648 -27.76 -2.88 -5.03
N SER A 649 -26.70 -2.10 -5.21
CA SER A 649 -25.92 -2.09 -6.45
C SER A 649 -25.14 -3.38 -6.67
N ASN A 650 -24.67 -4.02 -5.58
CA ASN A 650 -23.84 -5.22 -5.63
C ASN A 650 -24.61 -6.51 -5.30
N ALA A 651 -25.94 -6.45 -5.14
CA ALA A 651 -26.76 -7.60 -4.73
C ALA A 651 -26.63 -8.82 -5.66
N LYS A 652 -26.36 -8.60 -6.96
CA LYS A 652 -26.14 -9.70 -7.92
C LYS A 652 -24.80 -10.42 -7.77
N GLN A 653 -23.84 -9.78 -7.10
CA GLN A 653 -22.50 -10.34 -6.86
C GLN A 653 -22.41 -11.00 -5.47
N ALA A 654 -23.43 -10.81 -4.63
CA ALA A 654 -23.46 -11.39 -3.30
C ALA A 654 -23.59 -12.91 -3.40
N ASN A 655 -22.64 -13.59 -2.77
CA ASN A 655 -22.70 -15.05 -2.59
C ASN A 655 -23.50 -15.32 -1.33
N LEU A 656 -24.81 -15.50 -1.47
CA LEU A 656 -25.70 -15.72 -0.32
C LEU A 656 -25.78 -17.23 -0.05
N ASP A 657 -25.45 -17.61 1.16
CA ASP A 657 -25.71 -18.96 1.69
C ASP A 657 -27.18 -19.01 2.15
N VAL A 658 -28.11 -19.24 1.18
CA VAL A 658 -29.57 -19.27 1.41
C VAL A 658 -30.03 -20.73 1.45
#